data_42c626050dc750421cce98f1c24d1369
#
_entry.id   42c626050dc750421cce98f1c24d1369
#
_cell.length_a   1.000
_cell.length_b   1.000
_cell.length_c   1.000
_cell.angle_alpha   90.00
_cell.angle_beta   90.00
_cell.angle_gamma   90.00
#
_symmetry.space_group_name_H-M   'P 1'
#
loop_
_entity.id
_entity.type
_entity.pdbx_description
1 polymer ?
#
loop_
_entity_poly.entity_id
_entity_poly.type
_entity_poly.pdbx_seq_one_letter_code
_entity_poly.pdbx_strand_id
1 'polypeptide(L)'
;MNRALAEVSLFGAVVVGCLVVVLVAQRLRVEPSPDGGYATGRERRIGLGDVKAAAVRWTTTTNHREIGLLYIAFGTVAAIWGGIDAMMIRTHLLTPEANLWTEQTYNELFTMHGLTMLIFFVTPVFFGIGNYFLPLLIGADDMAFPRLNAIGFWLLPPSLLLARLGIVAEVTGAVLAVVVPTDWISVLLAFQEPAIGWTMYPPLSLAPNPQTNFLLLGLHLSGIATTIGAINFITTIIYERDESIGWANLDIFSWNMLITSAIIIFAFPLLGTALLMLLFDRNFGTTFFAVEGGGPILWQHLLWFWGHPEVYIIFLPATGLMSLILPKFVGRKLFGFKFIVYSTIAIGVLSFGVWAHHMFVTGVDPRVRASFMATSIAIAVPSAIKVFNWITTMWNGDVKLAAPTILCVGSIGLFIIGGVTGIFLAVIPVDVIYHGTYYVVGHFHLILMGIIPLMMFAASYYWYPMLTGRMYDRRLAIFQSSLLVVGSALTFMALMALGFLELPRRYATYPAGYSGLQVVATVGAFLIGISVLMWLYNMIWSYFQGTPIETADPWELKATEQFTPEWQWFEDRLERERGVPPSEPEEVRPSYVPTQDDRPLSLYGRIKPVARTVANDAGTGAVGGIVGAILMSSVLAVAVLLGAFDFESFATLATFVGLPADLALGYGLFLIAGTTVWPLLFLSLGEYLPGELTLVTGLWYATVISPGFALAFYTGQTGLELVTFLIFVPLAHWIYGLGLAGTITYLGGRRRRPSTGEDEHE
;
A
#
# COMPACT_ATOMS: atom_id res chain seq x y z
N MET A 1 21.17 6.63 22.75
CA MET A 1 19.87 7.32 22.59
C MET A 1 18.84 6.25 22.33
N ASN A 2 17.67 6.30 22.96
CA ASN A 2 16.60 5.32 22.70
C ASN A 2 16.10 5.53 21.27
N ARG A 3 16.13 4.49 20.45
CA ARG A 3 15.75 4.51 19.03
C ARG A 3 14.30 4.95 18.86
N ALA A 4 13.39 4.32 19.58
CA ALA A 4 11.97 4.58 19.44
C ALA A 4 11.60 6.04 19.74
N LEU A 5 12.23 6.63 20.78
CA LEU A 5 12.06 8.06 21.08
C LEU A 5 12.63 8.96 19.98
N ALA A 6 13.77 8.60 19.39
CA ALA A 6 14.35 9.37 18.28
C ALA A 6 13.45 9.32 17.05
N GLU A 7 12.99 8.15 16.67
CA GLU A 7 12.13 7.92 15.51
C GLU A 7 10.77 8.64 15.65
N VAL A 8 10.10 8.49 16.81
CA VAL A 8 8.83 9.17 17.08
C VAL A 8 9.01 10.70 17.19
N SER A 9 10.13 11.17 17.75
CA SER A 9 10.42 12.59 17.81
C SER A 9 10.64 13.19 16.43
N LEU A 10 11.37 12.52 15.55
CA LEU A 10 11.59 12.96 14.16
C LEU A 10 10.29 12.93 13.37
N PHE A 11 9.49 11.86 13.49
CA PHE A 11 8.18 11.78 12.85
C PHE A 11 7.24 12.89 13.37
N GLY A 12 7.18 13.07 14.69
CA GLY A 12 6.41 14.12 15.34
C GLY A 12 6.83 15.53 14.87
N ALA A 13 8.13 15.77 14.69
CA ALA A 13 8.63 17.04 14.18
C ALA A 13 8.14 17.32 12.74
N VAL A 14 8.10 16.33 11.87
CA VAL A 14 7.54 16.47 10.51
C VAL A 14 6.05 16.77 10.57
N VAL A 15 5.28 16.04 11.39
CA VAL A 15 3.84 16.24 11.57
C VAL A 15 3.54 17.64 12.12
N VAL A 16 4.25 18.05 13.17
CA VAL A 16 4.12 19.41 13.75
C VAL A 16 4.50 20.48 12.74
N GLY A 17 5.58 20.28 11.98
CA GLY A 17 5.97 21.17 10.89
C GLY A 17 4.86 21.34 9.84
N CYS A 18 4.26 20.25 9.40
CA CYS A 18 3.12 20.29 8.48
C CYS A 18 1.91 21.02 9.07
N LEU A 19 1.58 20.77 10.35
CA LEU A 19 0.48 21.45 11.04
C LEU A 19 0.74 22.96 11.17
N VAL A 20 1.97 23.37 11.49
CA VAL A 20 2.36 24.78 11.54
C VAL A 20 2.18 25.44 10.18
N VAL A 21 2.61 24.79 9.09
CA VAL A 21 2.42 25.29 7.71
C VAL A 21 0.94 25.46 7.41
N VAL A 22 0.11 24.47 7.75
CA VAL A 22 -1.36 24.54 7.59
C VAL A 22 -1.95 25.73 8.33
N LEU A 23 -1.64 25.87 9.62
CA LEU A 23 -2.18 26.95 10.47
C LEU A 23 -1.75 28.33 9.98
N VAL A 24 -0.49 28.51 9.61
CA VAL A 24 0.03 29.78 9.09
C VAL A 24 -0.59 30.08 7.72
N ALA A 25 -0.65 29.11 6.83
CA ALA A 25 -1.26 29.28 5.51
C ALA A 25 -2.76 29.60 5.59
N GLN A 26 -3.47 28.98 6.51
CA GLN A 26 -4.90 29.29 6.76
C GLN A 26 -5.10 30.72 7.27
N ARG A 27 -4.25 31.19 8.21
CA ARG A 27 -4.33 32.54 8.74
C ARG A 27 -4.04 33.64 7.72
N LEU A 28 -3.16 33.34 6.75
CA LEU A 28 -2.78 34.26 5.70
C LEU A 28 -3.74 34.22 4.50
N ARG A 29 -4.73 33.34 4.52
CA ARG A 29 -5.72 33.22 3.43
C ARG A 29 -6.60 34.46 3.39
N VAL A 30 -6.44 35.24 2.31
CA VAL A 30 -7.30 36.39 2.01
C VAL A 30 -8.36 35.88 1.03
N GLU A 31 -9.65 35.89 1.44
CA GLU A 31 -10.75 35.58 0.52
C GLU A 31 -11.15 36.85 -0.26
N PRO A 32 -11.28 36.78 -1.59
CA PRO A 32 -11.82 37.90 -2.35
C PRO A 32 -13.27 38.15 -1.92
N SER A 33 -13.60 39.39 -1.60
CA SER A 33 -14.99 39.81 -1.32
C SER A 33 -15.76 39.87 -2.65
N PRO A 34 -17.06 39.53 -2.66
CA PRO A 34 -17.92 39.70 -3.84
C PRO A 34 -17.95 41.12 -4.39
N ASP A 35 -17.60 42.13 -3.59
CA ASP A 35 -17.62 43.55 -3.95
C ASP A 35 -16.22 44.09 -4.38
N GLY A 36 -15.27 43.22 -4.71
CA GLY A 36 -13.93 43.61 -5.14
C GLY A 36 -13.00 44.11 -4.05
N GLY A 37 -13.39 44.05 -2.78
CA GLY A 37 -12.59 44.35 -1.61
C GLY A 37 -12.03 43.06 -0.96
N TYR A 38 -10.85 43.16 -0.35
CA TYR A 38 -10.32 42.04 0.45
C TYR A 38 -10.99 42.00 1.81
N ALA A 39 -11.92 41.08 2.02
CA ALA A 39 -12.48 40.83 3.35
C ALA A 39 -11.54 39.90 4.13
N THR A 40 -11.14 40.29 5.34
CA THR A 40 -10.56 39.37 6.30
C THR A 40 -11.61 38.33 6.64
N GLY A 41 -11.40 37.08 6.18
CA GLY A 41 -12.38 36.02 6.26
C GLY A 41 -12.90 35.83 7.69
N ARG A 42 -14.21 35.82 7.84
CA ARG A 42 -14.87 35.41 9.09
C ARG A 42 -14.39 33.99 9.39
N GLU A 43 -13.63 33.81 10.48
CA GLU A 43 -13.20 32.49 10.97
C GLU A 43 -14.44 31.61 11.13
N ARG A 44 -14.67 30.71 10.18
CA ARG A 44 -15.63 29.63 10.37
C ARG A 44 -15.00 28.70 11.42
N ARG A 45 -15.40 28.86 12.67
CA ARG A 45 -14.95 27.97 13.74
C ARG A 45 -15.40 26.56 13.38
N ILE A 46 -14.45 25.68 13.10
CA ILE A 46 -14.70 24.25 12.90
C ILE A 46 -15.22 23.72 14.25
N GLY A 47 -16.50 23.37 14.28
CA GLY A 47 -17.13 22.78 15.46
C GLY A 47 -16.81 21.29 15.59
N LEU A 48 -16.92 20.74 16.80
CA LEU A 48 -16.81 19.28 17.04
C LEU A 48 -17.75 18.46 16.15
N GLY A 49 -18.91 19.03 15.77
CA GLY A 49 -19.86 18.41 14.84
C GLY A 49 -19.29 18.26 13.43
N ASP A 50 -18.55 19.27 12.95
CA ASP A 50 -17.93 19.23 11.62
C ASP A 50 -16.80 18.18 11.56
N VAL A 51 -15.99 18.09 12.63
CA VAL A 51 -14.93 17.07 12.76
C VAL A 51 -15.52 15.65 12.78
N LYS A 52 -16.58 15.44 13.57
CA LYS A 52 -17.27 14.14 13.63
C LYS A 52 -17.88 13.76 12.27
N ALA A 53 -18.51 14.72 11.58
CA ALA A 53 -19.09 14.50 10.26
C ALA A 53 -18.01 14.13 9.23
N ALA A 54 -16.88 14.84 9.24
CA ALA A 54 -15.74 14.52 8.39
C ALA A 54 -15.17 13.13 8.71
N ALA A 55 -14.97 12.80 9.99
CA ALA A 55 -14.48 11.49 10.39
C ALA A 55 -15.40 10.35 9.90
N VAL A 56 -16.72 10.49 10.08
CA VAL A 56 -17.69 9.49 9.60
C VAL A 56 -17.61 9.36 8.07
N ARG A 57 -17.57 10.49 7.33
CA ARG A 57 -17.43 10.45 5.86
C ARG A 57 -16.22 9.66 5.43
N TRP A 58 -15.03 10.00 5.94
CA TRP A 58 -13.77 9.40 5.52
C TRP A 58 -13.64 7.93 5.95
N THR A 59 -14.30 7.52 7.03
CA THR A 59 -14.28 6.13 7.50
C THR A 59 -15.30 5.22 6.82
N THR A 60 -16.34 5.79 6.19
CA THR A 60 -17.43 5.01 5.58
C THR A 60 -17.59 5.22 4.08
N THR A 61 -16.72 6.00 3.46
CA THR A 61 -16.78 6.25 2.02
C THR A 61 -16.46 5.00 1.22
N THR A 62 -17.17 4.83 0.10
CA THR A 62 -16.90 3.84 -0.93
C THR A 62 -16.51 4.48 -2.26
N ASN A 63 -16.51 5.81 -2.34
CA ASN A 63 -16.18 6.55 -3.55
C ASN A 63 -14.70 6.38 -3.90
N HIS A 64 -14.41 5.97 -5.13
CA HIS A 64 -13.06 5.65 -5.61
C HIS A 64 -12.06 6.81 -5.43
N ARG A 65 -12.49 8.06 -5.60
CA ARG A 65 -11.62 9.26 -5.45
C ARG A 65 -11.22 9.47 -4.00
N GLU A 66 -12.16 9.33 -3.07
CA GLU A 66 -11.89 9.48 -1.64
C GLU A 66 -11.02 8.33 -1.12
N ILE A 67 -11.31 7.09 -1.53
CA ILE A 67 -10.47 5.93 -1.24
C ILE A 67 -9.06 6.13 -1.83
N GLY A 68 -8.96 6.64 -3.06
CA GLY A 68 -7.68 6.98 -3.69
C GLY A 68 -6.86 7.97 -2.85
N LEU A 69 -7.49 9.03 -2.34
CA LEU A 69 -6.83 10.00 -1.45
C LEU A 69 -6.40 9.37 -0.12
N LEU A 70 -7.21 8.47 0.46
CA LEU A 70 -6.85 7.75 1.68
C LEU A 70 -5.60 6.86 1.45
N TYR A 71 -5.53 6.14 0.34
CA TYR A 71 -4.36 5.36 -0.04
C TYR A 71 -3.10 6.22 -0.21
N ILE A 72 -3.22 7.39 -0.90
CA ILE A 72 -2.10 8.33 -1.08
C ILE A 72 -1.64 8.89 0.26
N ALA A 73 -2.57 9.30 1.12
CA ALA A 73 -2.25 9.82 2.45
C ALA A 73 -1.56 8.76 3.31
N PHE A 74 -2.10 7.55 3.36
CA PHE A 74 -1.51 6.43 4.09
C PHE A 74 -0.10 6.10 3.59
N GLY A 75 0.08 5.96 2.27
CA GLY A 75 1.38 5.68 1.67
C GLY A 75 2.38 6.81 1.90
N THR A 76 1.94 8.08 1.90
CA THR A 76 2.80 9.23 2.23
C THR A 76 3.27 9.18 3.69
N VAL A 77 2.39 8.82 4.64
CA VAL A 77 2.75 8.62 6.05
C VAL A 77 3.78 7.49 6.19
N ALA A 78 3.56 6.37 5.52
CA ALA A 78 4.50 5.25 5.51
C ALA A 78 5.85 5.63 4.88
N ALA A 79 5.85 6.43 3.78
CA ALA A 79 7.06 6.94 3.15
C ALA A 79 7.88 7.83 4.09
N ILE A 80 7.23 8.71 4.85
CA ILE A 80 7.89 9.56 5.85
C ILE A 80 8.50 8.67 6.94
N TRP A 81 7.75 7.70 7.44
CA TRP A 81 8.24 6.80 8.49
C TRP A 81 9.44 5.98 8.02
N GLY A 82 9.33 5.23 6.92
CA GLY A 82 10.44 4.46 6.37
C GLY A 82 11.60 5.34 5.89
N GLY A 83 11.32 6.59 5.47
CA GLY A 83 12.34 7.60 5.15
C GLY A 83 13.14 8.04 6.39
N ILE A 84 12.51 8.18 7.55
CA ILE A 84 13.18 8.46 8.83
C ILE A 84 14.13 7.31 9.19
N ASP A 85 13.69 6.04 9.05
CA ASP A 85 14.57 4.88 9.24
C ASP A 85 15.82 4.99 8.37
N ALA A 86 15.66 5.35 7.08
CA ALA A 86 16.78 5.54 6.14
C ALA A 86 17.72 6.67 6.59
N MET A 87 17.17 7.80 7.05
CA MET A 87 17.98 8.90 7.57
C MET A 87 18.77 8.50 8.81
N MET A 88 18.17 7.71 9.71
CA MET A 88 18.84 7.17 10.89
C MET A 88 19.97 6.20 10.51
N ILE A 89 19.75 5.33 9.52
CA ILE A 89 20.79 4.46 8.94
C ILE A 89 21.94 5.30 8.37
N ARG A 90 21.63 6.29 7.55
CA ARG A 90 22.67 7.13 6.91
C ARG A 90 23.46 7.97 7.90
N THR A 91 22.79 8.49 8.93
CA THR A 91 23.47 9.23 10.01
C THR A 91 24.41 8.32 10.81
N HIS A 92 23.99 7.08 11.08
CA HIS A 92 24.82 6.09 11.75
C HIS A 92 26.09 5.74 10.95
N LEU A 93 25.96 5.60 9.63
CA LEU A 93 27.06 5.26 8.72
C LEU A 93 27.86 6.51 8.26
N LEU A 94 27.70 7.67 8.88
CA LEU A 94 28.46 8.87 8.54
C LEU A 94 29.94 8.72 8.90
N THR A 95 30.23 8.01 9.98
CA THR A 95 31.60 7.72 10.45
C THR A 95 31.85 6.21 10.54
N PRO A 96 33.10 5.75 10.36
CA PRO A 96 33.43 4.33 10.40
C PRO A 96 33.11 3.67 11.75
N GLU A 97 33.26 4.41 12.86
CA GLU A 97 32.99 3.94 14.21
C GLU A 97 31.52 3.67 14.47
N ALA A 98 30.64 4.35 13.71
CA ALA A 98 29.18 4.14 13.71
C ALA A 98 28.58 3.98 15.12
N ASN A 99 28.78 5.02 15.99
CA ASN A 99 28.50 4.93 17.42
C ASN A 99 27.07 5.33 17.86
N LEU A 100 26.17 5.62 16.91
CA LEU A 100 24.83 6.12 17.25
C LEU A 100 23.88 5.01 17.73
N TRP A 101 23.95 3.85 17.08
CA TRP A 101 23.07 2.72 17.31
C TRP A 101 23.87 1.45 17.60
N THR A 102 23.26 0.49 18.31
CA THR A 102 23.80 -0.87 18.41
C THR A 102 23.65 -1.60 17.07
N GLU A 103 24.39 -2.67 16.86
CA GLU A 103 24.24 -3.55 15.67
C GLU A 103 22.82 -4.10 15.57
N GLN A 104 22.20 -4.47 16.70
CA GLN A 104 20.83 -4.90 16.77
C GLN A 104 19.87 -3.82 16.24
N THR A 105 19.99 -2.59 16.76
CA THR A 105 19.17 -1.44 16.34
C THR A 105 19.35 -1.11 14.87
N TYR A 106 20.58 -1.17 14.35
CA TYR A 106 20.87 -0.98 12.94
C TYR A 106 20.15 -2.03 12.08
N ASN A 107 20.17 -3.30 12.51
CA ASN A 107 19.48 -4.39 11.80
C ASN A 107 17.96 -4.23 11.83
N GLU A 108 17.39 -3.73 12.93
CA GLU A 108 15.98 -3.35 13.02
C GLU A 108 15.62 -2.24 12.03
N LEU A 109 16.42 -1.17 11.99
CA LEU A 109 16.20 -0.03 11.10
C LEU A 109 16.17 -0.43 9.62
N PHE A 110 17.16 -1.19 9.13
CA PHE A 110 17.15 -1.57 7.73
C PHE A 110 16.08 -2.60 7.39
N THR A 111 15.70 -3.46 8.35
CA THR A 111 14.58 -4.40 8.19
C THR A 111 13.28 -3.62 7.98
N MET A 112 13.00 -2.68 8.87
CA MET A 112 11.77 -1.91 8.86
C MET A 112 11.73 -0.88 7.72
N HIS A 113 12.86 -0.22 7.40
CA HIS A 113 12.97 0.62 6.20
C HIS A 113 12.56 -0.17 4.94
N GLY A 114 13.15 -1.33 4.71
CA GLY A 114 12.87 -2.13 3.51
C GLY A 114 11.41 -2.53 3.40
N LEU A 115 10.84 -3.10 4.46
CA LEU A 115 9.45 -3.57 4.47
C LEU A 115 8.44 -2.41 4.38
N THR A 116 8.68 -1.32 5.11
CA THR A 116 7.80 -0.15 5.09
C THR A 116 7.78 0.50 3.71
N MET A 117 8.94 0.66 3.08
CA MET A 117 9.03 1.30 1.77
C MET A 117 8.43 0.46 0.64
N LEU A 118 8.69 -0.85 0.61
CA LEU A 118 8.17 -1.72 -0.45
C LEU A 118 6.66 -1.93 -0.32
N ILE A 119 6.19 -2.30 0.86
CA ILE A 119 4.83 -2.83 1.06
C ILE A 119 3.84 -1.73 1.45
N PHE A 120 4.23 -0.80 2.31
CA PHE A 120 3.31 0.19 2.88
C PHE A 120 3.39 1.59 2.23
N PHE A 121 4.43 1.87 1.45
CA PHE A 121 4.52 3.12 0.70
C PHE A 121 4.19 2.94 -0.78
N VAL A 122 5.02 2.17 -1.51
CA VAL A 122 4.99 2.22 -2.98
C VAL A 122 3.68 1.69 -3.54
N THR A 123 3.27 0.48 -3.16
CA THR A 123 2.04 -0.15 -3.65
C THR A 123 0.78 0.64 -3.25
N PRO A 124 0.62 1.09 -1.99
CA PRO A 124 -0.53 1.93 -1.63
C PRO A 124 -0.61 3.25 -2.39
N VAL A 125 0.49 3.95 -2.65
CA VAL A 125 0.45 5.20 -3.42
C VAL A 125 0.02 4.94 -4.86
N PHE A 126 0.52 3.90 -5.53
CA PHE A 126 0.05 3.56 -6.88
C PHE A 126 -1.40 3.12 -6.90
N PHE A 127 -1.85 2.36 -5.90
CA PHE A 127 -3.25 2.02 -5.77
C PHE A 127 -4.12 3.26 -5.54
N GLY A 128 -3.61 4.23 -4.79
CA GLY A 128 -4.27 5.52 -4.58
C GLY A 128 -4.40 6.32 -5.87
N ILE A 129 -3.32 6.44 -6.63
CA ILE A 129 -3.33 7.09 -7.97
C ILE A 129 -4.27 6.32 -8.91
N GLY A 130 -4.19 4.98 -8.95
CA GLY A 130 -5.06 4.15 -9.74
C GLY A 130 -6.53 4.31 -9.35
N ASN A 131 -6.87 4.25 -8.06
CA ASN A 131 -8.24 4.46 -7.58
C ASN A 131 -8.79 5.83 -7.98
N TYR A 132 -7.98 6.89 -7.88
CA TYR A 132 -8.45 8.23 -8.19
C TYR A 132 -8.62 8.46 -9.70
N PHE A 133 -7.60 8.10 -10.50
CA PHE A 133 -7.52 8.53 -11.89
C PHE A 133 -7.92 7.48 -12.92
N LEU A 134 -7.77 6.17 -12.61
CA LEU A 134 -8.07 5.11 -13.58
C LEU A 134 -9.55 5.12 -14.01
N PRO A 135 -10.56 5.19 -13.11
CA PRO A 135 -11.95 5.31 -13.56
C PRO A 135 -12.18 6.53 -14.45
N LEU A 136 -11.58 7.69 -14.13
CA LEU A 136 -11.69 8.90 -14.93
C LEU A 136 -11.03 8.73 -16.32
N LEU A 137 -9.91 8.02 -16.42
CA LEU A 137 -9.20 7.75 -17.67
C LEU A 137 -9.96 6.80 -18.61
N ILE A 138 -10.73 5.86 -18.04
CA ILE A 138 -11.48 4.86 -18.80
C ILE A 138 -12.97 5.16 -18.91
N GLY A 139 -13.43 6.32 -18.40
CA GLY A 139 -14.83 6.72 -18.45
C GLY A 139 -15.76 5.90 -17.55
N ALA A 140 -15.23 5.26 -16.50
CA ALA A 140 -16.02 4.52 -15.52
C ALA A 140 -16.56 5.44 -14.43
N ASP A 141 -17.77 5.18 -13.95
CA ASP A 141 -18.40 5.96 -12.86
C ASP A 141 -17.74 5.71 -11.49
N ASP A 142 -17.37 4.45 -11.20
CA ASP A 142 -16.68 4.02 -9.97
C ASP A 142 -15.87 2.73 -10.27
N MET A 143 -15.23 2.20 -9.24
CA MET A 143 -14.62 0.85 -9.28
C MET A 143 -15.71 -0.23 -9.33
N ALA A 144 -15.43 -1.37 -9.95
CA ALA A 144 -16.37 -2.48 -10.08
C ALA A 144 -16.91 -2.99 -8.72
N PHE A 145 -16.07 -2.96 -7.68
CA PHE A 145 -16.43 -3.40 -6.33
C PHE A 145 -16.12 -2.32 -5.28
N PRO A 146 -16.98 -1.25 -5.14
CA PRO A 146 -16.67 -0.11 -4.29
C PRO A 146 -16.50 -0.47 -2.80
N ARG A 147 -17.27 -1.42 -2.27
CA ARG A 147 -17.16 -1.87 -0.87
C ARG A 147 -15.88 -2.67 -0.64
N LEU A 148 -15.53 -3.58 -1.55
CA LEU A 148 -14.27 -4.32 -1.48
C LEU A 148 -13.08 -3.38 -1.59
N ASN A 149 -13.19 -2.31 -2.38
CA ASN A 149 -12.19 -1.26 -2.48
C ASN A 149 -11.94 -0.58 -1.12
N ALA A 150 -13.01 -0.22 -0.42
CA ALA A 150 -12.92 0.36 0.92
C ALA A 150 -12.31 -0.64 1.93
N ILE A 151 -12.70 -1.92 1.90
CA ILE A 151 -12.11 -2.97 2.74
C ILE A 151 -10.61 -3.11 2.45
N GLY A 152 -10.21 -3.17 1.18
CA GLY A 152 -8.80 -3.24 0.79
C GLY A 152 -7.97 -2.12 1.40
N PHE A 153 -8.49 -0.89 1.41
CA PHE A 153 -7.83 0.21 2.11
C PHE A 153 -7.78 -0.01 3.63
N TRP A 154 -8.92 -0.32 4.28
CA TRP A 154 -9.00 -0.39 5.74
C TRP A 154 -8.25 -1.58 6.35
N LEU A 155 -7.80 -2.53 5.56
CA LEU A 155 -6.87 -3.57 5.98
C LEU A 155 -5.42 -3.05 6.14
N LEU A 156 -5.02 -1.97 5.47
CA LEU A 156 -3.65 -1.46 5.49
C LEU A 156 -3.24 -0.78 6.80
N PRO A 157 -4.04 0.14 7.40
CA PRO A 157 -3.65 0.74 8.68
C PRO A 157 -3.38 -0.27 9.79
N PRO A 158 -4.25 -1.26 10.08
CA PRO A 158 -3.93 -2.29 11.07
C PRO A 158 -2.75 -3.18 10.66
N SER A 159 -2.57 -3.44 9.36
CA SER A 159 -1.42 -4.18 8.83
C SER A 159 -0.09 -3.49 9.16
N LEU A 160 0.01 -2.17 8.92
CA LEU A 160 1.19 -1.39 9.28
C LEU A 160 1.41 -1.35 10.79
N LEU A 161 0.34 -1.18 11.57
CA LEU A 161 0.44 -1.19 13.04
C LEU A 161 0.94 -2.54 13.57
N LEU A 162 0.47 -3.65 13.04
CA LEU A 162 0.98 -4.98 13.37
C LEU A 162 2.46 -5.13 12.99
N ALA A 163 2.84 -4.69 11.80
CA ALA A 163 4.22 -4.77 11.33
C ALA A 163 5.18 -3.94 12.20
N ARG A 164 4.72 -2.80 12.72
CA ARG A 164 5.50 -1.84 13.52
C ARG A 164 5.12 -1.85 15.02
N LEU A 165 4.46 -2.91 15.50
CA LEU A 165 3.99 -3.00 16.89
C LEU A 165 5.12 -2.89 17.90
N GLY A 166 6.33 -3.35 17.55
CA GLY A 166 7.51 -3.28 18.41
C GLY A 166 7.84 -1.86 18.83
N ILE A 167 7.89 -0.90 17.88
CA ILE A 167 8.17 0.49 18.23
C ILE A 167 7.03 1.14 19.02
N VAL A 168 5.78 0.78 18.71
CA VAL A 168 4.61 1.26 19.46
C VAL A 168 4.66 0.76 20.90
N ALA A 169 4.99 -0.51 21.10
CA ALA A 169 5.15 -1.11 22.43
C ALA A 169 6.32 -0.48 23.19
N GLU A 170 7.46 -0.27 22.54
CA GLU A 170 8.66 0.33 23.15
C GLU A 170 8.39 1.76 23.62
N VAL A 171 7.75 2.60 22.78
CA VAL A 171 7.39 3.97 23.15
C VAL A 171 6.38 3.99 24.29
N THR A 172 5.34 3.15 24.20
CA THR A 172 4.31 3.04 25.24
C THR A 172 4.95 2.58 26.56
N GLY A 173 5.81 1.56 26.50
CA GLY A 173 6.55 1.08 27.67
C GLY A 173 7.44 2.15 28.27
N ALA A 174 8.18 2.91 27.46
CA ALA A 174 9.04 4.01 27.93
C ALA A 174 8.24 5.14 28.61
N VAL A 175 7.07 5.48 28.08
CA VAL A 175 6.17 6.49 28.68
C VAL A 175 5.57 5.97 29.99
N LEU A 176 5.08 4.73 30.00
CA LEU A 176 4.49 4.12 31.19
C LEU A 176 5.51 3.90 32.29
N ALA A 177 6.78 3.61 31.98
CA ALA A 177 7.86 3.44 32.95
C ALA A 177 8.09 4.66 33.85
N VAL A 178 7.59 5.83 33.48
CA VAL A 178 7.64 7.06 34.30
C VAL A 178 6.68 6.96 35.52
N VAL A 179 5.57 6.22 35.38
CA VAL A 179 4.48 6.21 36.37
C VAL A 179 4.11 4.80 36.86
N VAL A 180 4.56 3.76 36.15
CA VAL A 180 4.23 2.36 36.45
C VAL A 180 5.52 1.58 36.70
N PRO A 181 5.55 0.68 37.73
CA PRO A 181 6.69 -0.19 37.92
C PRO A 181 7.04 -1.02 36.71
N THR A 182 8.33 -1.12 36.36
CA THR A 182 8.81 -1.80 35.14
C THR A 182 8.40 -3.26 35.05
N ASP A 183 8.24 -3.94 36.18
CA ASP A 183 7.80 -5.33 36.23
C ASP A 183 6.39 -5.52 35.65
N TRP A 184 5.52 -4.52 35.78
CA TRP A 184 4.15 -4.57 35.28
C TRP A 184 4.05 -4.33 33.77
N ILE A 185 5.07 -3.71 33.20
CA ILE A 185 5.14 -3.39 31.75
C ILE A 185 6.23 -4.19 31.04
N SER A 186 6.81 -5.19 31.72
CA SER A 186 7.89 -6.01 31.17
C SER A 186 7.53 -6.67 29.84
N VAL A 187 6.26 -7.06 29.66
CA VAL A 187 5.76 -7.60 28.39
C VAL A 187 5.89 -6.56 27.24
N LEU A 188 5.54 -5.30 27.49
CA LEU A 188 5.69 -4.24 26.46
C LEU A 188 7.15 -3.99 26.14
N LEU A 189 8.02 -3.99 27.15
CA LEU A 189 9.46 -3.78 26.98
C LEU A 189 10.16 -4.96 26.29
N ALA A 190 9.54 -6.15 26.28
CA ALA A 190 10.04 -7.33 25.56
C ALA A 190 9.72 -7.29 24.04
N PHE A 191 8.77 -6.46 23.62
CA PHE A 191 8.46 -6.29 22.20
C PHE A 191 9.48 -5.34 21.57
N GLN A 192 10.41 -5.92 20.82
CA GLN A 192 11.39 -5.18 20.02
C GLN A 192 11.18 -5.49 18.55
N GLU A 193 11.40 -4.52 17.66
CA GLU A 193 11.29 -4.77 16.24
C GLU A 193 12.25 -5.87 15.78
N PRO A 194 11.84 -6.72 14.82
CA PRO A 194 12.68 -7.83 14.39
C PRO A 194 13.91 -7.37 13.61
N ALA A 195 15.07 -7.83 13.97
CA ALA A 195 16.36 -7.59 13.30
C ALA A 195 16.69 -8.67 12.25
N ILE A 196 15.68 -9.16 11.53
CA ILE A 196 15.78 -10.37 10.67
C ILE A 196 16.04 -10.07 9.19
N GLY A 197 16.13 -8.78 8.83
CA GLY A 197 16.21 -8.32 7.45
C GLY A 197 14.86 -8.43 6.71
N TRP A 198 14.67 -7.60 5.70
CA TRP A 198 13.41 -7.54 4.95
C TRP A 198 13.08 -8.83 4.18
N THR A 199 14.10 -9.68 3.90
CA THR A 199 13.93 -10.98 3.24
C THR A 199 13.58 -12.11 4.21
N MET A 200 13.66 -11.87 5.53
CA MET A 200 13.22 -12.78 6.59
C MET A 200 13.75 -14.22 6.44
N TYR A 201 15.03 -14.38 6.10
CA TYR A 201 15.62 -15.69 5.86
C TYR A 201 15.73 -16.55 7.13
N PRO A 202 15.23 -17.81 7.12
CA PRO A 202 15.57 -18.79 8.13
C PRO A 202 17.09 -19.09 8.10
N PRO A 203 17.72 -19.40 9.25
CA PRO A 203 17.11 -19.64 10.56
C PRO A 203 16.84 -18.34 11.38
N LEU A 204 17.31 -17.16 10.93
CA LEU A 204 17.20 -15.92 11.70
C LEU A 204 15.73 -15.54 11.98
N SER A 205 14.84 -15.74 11.01
CA SER A 205 13.40 -15.48 11.16
C SER A 205 12.68 -16.48 12.07
N LEU A 206 13.30 -17.61 12.39
CA LEU A 206 12.81 -18.59 13.35
C LEU A 206 13.23 -18.26 14.79
N ALA A 207 14.17 -17.33 14.98
CA ALA A 207 14.64 -16.93 16.32
C ALA A 207 13.48 -16.38 17.18
N PRO A 208 13.52 -16.65 18.50
CA PRO A 208 12.49 -16.17 19.42
C PRO A 208 12.39 -14.65 19.43
N ASN A 209 11.29 -14.11 18.91
CA ASN A 209 10.92 -12.71 18.99
C ASN A 209 9.40 -12.62 18.74
N PRO A 210 8.58 -12.25 19.76
CA PRO A 210 7.13 -12.18 19.63
C PRO A 210 6.66 -11.26 18.50
N GLN A 211 7.36 -10.13 18.31
CA GLN A 211 7.03 -9.15 17.28
C GLN A 211 7.15 -9.72 15.86
N THR A 212 7.99 -10.73 15.64
CA THR A 212 8.09 -11.38 14.32
C THR A 212 6.75 -11.99 13.88
N ASN A 213 5.96 -12.57 14.79
CA ASN A 213 4.65 -13.11 14.44
C ASN A 213 3.69 -12.01 13.99
N PHE A 214 3.68 -10.87 14.68
CA PHE A 214 2.86 -9.71 14.28
C PHE A 214 3.31 -9.10 12.97
N LEU A 215 4.62 -9.03 12.73
CA LEU A 215 5.15 -8.62 11.42
C LEU A 215 4.63 -9.54 10.31
N LEU A 216 4.74 -10.85 10.46
CA LEU A 216 4.28 -11.82 9.46
C LEU A 216 2.76 -11.71 9.21
N LEU A 217 1.96 -11.56 10.28
CA LEU A 217 0.52 -11.34 10.17
C LEU A 217 0.19 -10.00 9.49
N GLY A 218 0.91 -8.93 9.82
CA GLY A 218 0.76 -7.64 9.17
C GLY A 218 1.05 -7.73 7.68
N LEU A 219 2.15 -8.37 7.29
CA LEU A 219 2.50 -8.57 5.88
C LEU A 219 1.46 -9.42 5.15
N HIS A 220 0.94 -10.47 5.80
CA HIS A 220 -0.11 -11.31 5.24
C HIS A 220 -1.40 -10.53 5.00
N LEU A 221 -1.81 -9.69 5.96
CA LEU A 221 -2.99 -8.82 5.85
C LEU A 221 -2.83 -7.79 4.72
N SER A 222 -1.64 -7.20 4.56
CA SER A 222 -1.31 -6.33 3.43
C SER A 222 -1.41 -7.06 2.09
N GLY A 223 -0.95 -8.32 2.03
CA GLY A 223 -1.06 -9.16 0.83
C GLY A 223 -2.52 -9.42 0.43
N ILE A 224 -3.40 -9.65 1.40
CA ILE A 224 -4.85 -9.78 1.16
C ILE A 224 -5.41 -8.46 0.59
N ALA A 225 -5.08 -7.33 1.21
CA ALA A 225 -5.51 -6.00 0.76
C ALA A 225 -5.08 -5.72 -0.69
N THR A 226 -3.83 -6.03 -1.01
CA THR A 226 -3.25 -5.84 -2.35
C THR A 226 -3.92 -6.75 -3.39
N THR A 227 -4.21 -7.99 -3.04
CA THR A 227 -4.91 -8.94 -3.93
C THR A 227 -6.34 -8.50 -4.22
N ILE A 228 -7.07 -8.03 -3.20
CA ILE A 228 -8.42 -7.45 -3.35
C ILE A 228 -8.39 -6.27 -4.33
N GLY A 229 -7.45 -5.35 -4.15
CA GLY A 229 -7.30 -4.19 -5.04
C GLY A 229 -6.97 -4.59 -6.48
N ALA A 230 -6.11 -5.59 -6.67
CA ALA A 230 -5.76 -6.09 -8.01
C ALA A 230 -6.96 -6.70 -8.74
N ILE A 231 -7.78 -7.51 -8.05
CA ILE A 231 -9.02 -8.05 -8.61
C ILE A 231 -9.94 -6.91 -9.03
N ASN A 232 -10.07 -5.90 -8.17
CA ASN A 232 -10.94 -4.76 -8.45
C ASN A 232 -10.46 -3.95 -9.67
N PHE A 233 -9.15 -3.65 -9.79
CA PHE A 233 -8.62 -2.97 -10.97
C PHE A 233 -8.84 -3.76 -12.26
N ILE A 234 -8.58 -5.08 -12.27
CA ILE A 234 -8.82 -5.92 -13.46
C ILE A 234 -10.29 -5.85 -13.87
N THR A 235 -11.19 -6.07 -12.91
CA THR A 235 -12.63 -6.09 -13.18
C THR A 235 -13.12 -4.73 -13.68
N THR A 236 -12.66 -3.63 -13.07
CA THR A 236 -13.00 -2.27 -13.49
C THR A 236 -12.55 -2.00 -14.92
N ILE A 237 -11.30 -2.32 -15.28
CA ILE A 237 -10.80 -2.08 -16.65
C ILE A 237 -11.53 -2.93 -17.69
N ILE A 238 -11.92 -4.14 -17.33
CA ILE A 238 -12.57 -5.06 -18.29
C ILE A 238 -14.05 -4.74 -18.46
N TYR A 239 -14.78 -4.47 -17.38
CA TYR A 239 -16.24 -4.43 -17.39
C TYR A 239 -16.84 -3.04 -17.23
N GLU A 240 -16.17 -2.10 -16.53
CA GLU A 240 -16.71 -0.76 -16.28
C GLU A 240 -16.19 0.30 -17.27
N ARG A 241 -15.28 -0.07 -18.17
CA ARG A 241 -14.73 0.82 -19.18
C ARG A 241 -15.82 1.26 -20.16
N ASP A 242 -15.85 2.56 -20.49
CA ASP A 242 -16.73 3.10 -21.50
C ASP A 242 -16.64 2.31 -22.82
N GLU A 243 -17.77 2.00 -23.44
CA GLU A 243 -17.87 1.17 -24.65
C GLU A 243 -17.10 1.78 -25.84
N SER A 244 -16.94 3.10 -25.88
CA SER A 244 -16.16 3.80 -26.92
C SER A 244 -14.65 3.59 -26.80
N ILE A 245 -14.15 3.19 -25.61
CA ILE A 245 -12.73 2.95 -25.34
C ILE A 245 -12.39 1.48 -25.60
N GLY A 246 -11.98 1.18 -26.83
CA GLY A 246 -11.46 -0.14 -27.18
C GLY A 246 -10.06 -0.39 -26.62
N TRP A 247 -9.58 -1.65 -26.65
CA TRP A 247 -8.24 -2.03 -26.21
C TRP A 247 -7.11 -1.24 -26.90
N ALA A 248 -7.31 -0.84 -28.14
CA ALA A 248 -6.34 -0.04 -28.90
C ALA A 248 -6.23 1.41 -28.42
N ASN A 249 -7.28 1.91 -27.77
CA ASN A 249 -7.40 3.30 -27.29
C ASN A 249 -7.32 3.39 -25.77
N LEU A 250 -7.20 2.25 -25.06
CA LEU A 250 -6.97 2.22 -23.61
C LEU A 250 -5.66 2.95 -23.31
N ASP A 251 -5.69 3.89 -22.37
CA ASP A 251 -4.52 4.68 -22.02
C ASP A 251 -3.37 3.83 -21.46
N ILE A 252 -2.16 4.37 -21.53
CA ILE A 252 -0.95 3.60 -21.19
C ILE A 252 -0.81 3.34 -19.70
N PHE A 253 -1.36 4.19 -18.81
CA PHE A 253 -1.35 3.96 -17.38
C PHE A 253 -2.30 2.81 -17.01
N SER A 254 -3.51 2.79 -17.59
CA SER A 254 -4.49 1.70 -17.40
C SER A 254 -3.94 0.36 -17.90
N TRP A 255 -3.22 0.31 -19.04
CA TRP A 255 -2.51 -0.89 -19.49
C TRP A 255 -1.49 -1.38 -18.45
N ASN A 256 -0.69 -0.46 -17.89
CA ASN A 256 0.30 -0.84 -16.87
C ASN A 256 -0.38 -1.32 -15.59
N MET A 257 -1.46 -0.68 -15.14
CA MET A 257 -2.23 -1.13 -13.97
C MET A 257 -2.87 -2.50 -14.18
N LEU A 258 -3.38 -2.79 -15.39
CA LEU A 258 -3.95 -4.09 -15.73
C LEU A 258 -2.91 -5.21 -15.62
N ILE A 259 -1.73 -5.03 -16.23
CA ILE A 259 -0.67 -6.04 -16.19
C ILE A 259 -0.09 -6.17 -14.77
N THR A 260 0.11 -5.07 -14.06
CA THR A 260 0.51 -5.06 -12.65
C THR A 260 -0.45 -5.89 -11.80
N SER A 261 -1.75 -5.66 -11.94
CA SER A 261 -2.78 -6.38 -11.21
C SER A 261 -2.80 -7.87 -11.54
N ALA A 262 -2.56 -8.22 -12.81
CA ALA A 262 -2.40 -9.63 -13.20
C ALA A 262 -1.20 -10.28 -12.51
N ILE A 263 -0.04 -9.60 -12.45
CA ILE A 263 1.14 -10.11 -11.74
C ILE A 263 0.83 -10.33 -10.26
N ILE A 264 0.15 -9.39 -9.60
CA ILE A 264 -0.23 -9.47 -8.18
C ILE A 264 -1.02 -10.74 -7.87
N ILE A 265 -2.03 -11.06 -8.69
CA ILE A 265 -2.90 -12.24 -8.46
C ILE A 265 -2.11 -13.54 -8.43
N PHE A 266 -1.03 -13.65 -9.21
CA PHE A 266 -0.21 -14.85 -9.23
C PHE A 266 0.92 -14.83 -8.20
N ALA A 267 1.48 -13.66 -7.89
CA ALA A 267 2.64 -13.55 -7.00
C ALA A 267 2.29 -13.57 -5.51
N PHE A 268 1.28 -12.80 -5.10
CA PHE A 268 0.96 -12.62 -3.68
C PHE A 268 0.45 -13.87 -2.96
N PRO A 269 -0.30 -14.80 -3.57
CA PRO A 269 -0.67 -16.05 -2.90
C PRO A 269 0.54 -16.88 -2.47
N LEU A 270 1.65 -16.85 -3.22
CA LEU A 270 2.88 -17.55 -2.83
C LEU A 270 3.56 -16.88 -1.63
N LEU A 271 3.62 -15.55 -1.60
CA LEU A 271 4.09 -14.84 -0.41
C LEU A 271 3.22 -15.19 0.80
N GLY A 272 1.89 -15.12 0.65
CA GLY A 272 0.96 -15.47 1.72
C GLY A 272 1.19 -16.88 2.24
N THR A 273 1.37 -17.86 1.35
CA THR A 273 1.70 -19.24 1.71
C THR A 273 3.03 -19.32 2.46
N ALA A 274 4.08 -18.67 1.99
CA ALA A 274 5.39 -18.65 2.65
C ALA A 274 5.30 -18.07 4.06
N LEU A 275 4.59 -16.95 4.24
CA LEU A 275 4.38 -16.32 5.55
C LEU A 275 3.62 -17.22 6.52
N LEU A 276 2.59 -17.92 6.05
CA LEU A 276 1.83 -18.89 6.87
C LEU A 276 2.70 -20.09 7.25
N MET A 277 3.46 -20.66 6.33
CA MET A 277 4.39 -21.76 6.62
C MET A 277 5.42 -21.35 7.66
N LEU A 278 5.96 -20.11 7.59
CA LEU A 278 6.89 -19.58 8.58
C LEU A 278 6.21 -19.38 9.94
N LEU A 279 4.97 -18.90 9.98
CA LEU A 279 4.18 -18.80 11.20
C LEU A 279 3.97 -20.18 11.83
N PHE A 280 3.75 -21.22 11.02
CA PHE A 280 3.59 -22.59 11.51
C PHE A 280 4.90 -23.15 12.10
N ASP A 281 6.02 -22.96 11.42
CA ASP A 281 7.33 -23.35 11.95
C ASP A 281 7.63 -22.65 13.29
N ARG A 282 7.22 -21.39 13.45
CA ARG A 282 7.46 -20.62 14.66
C ARG A 282 6.56 -20.99 15.84
N ASN A 283 5.33 -21.44 15.58
CA ASN A 283 4.30 -21.54 16.62
C ASN A 283 3.71 -22.95 16.79
N PHE A 284 3.83 -23.82 15.79
CA PHE A 284 3.19 -25.15 15.79
C PHE A 284 4.17 -26.31 15.66
N GLY A 285 5.48 -26.06 15.71
CA GLY A 285 6.51 -27.10 15.64
C GLY A 285 6.60 -27.81 14.28
N THR A 286 6.07 -27.21 13.21
CA THR A 286 6.34 -27.70 11.87
C THR A 286 7.80 -27.41 11.47
N THR A 287 8.30 -28.05 10.42
CA THR A 287 9.71 -27.99 10.02
C THR A 287 9.85 -27.69 8.52
N PHE A 288 8.98 -26.86 7.96
CA PHE A 288 9.04 -26.53 6.53
C PHE A 288 10.37 -25.94 6.11
N PHE A 289 10.94 -25.07 6.94
CA PHE A 289 12.16 -24.31 6.64
C PHE A 289 13.37 -24.77 7.49
N ALA A 290 13.19 -25.76 8.34
CA ALA A 290 14.29 -26.44 9.01
C ALA A 290 15.09 -27.32 8.03
N VAL A 291 16.31 -27.69 8.40
CA VAL A 291 17.20 -28.48 7.55
C VAL A 291 16.60 -29.86 7.22
N GLU A 292 15.83 -30.42 8.15
CA GLU A 292 15.15 -31.72 8.02
C GLU A 292 13.94 -31.67 7.09
N GLY A 293 13.42 -30.45 6.81
CA GLY A 293 12.29 -30.21 5.91
C GLY A 293 12.76 -29.69 4.54
N GLY A 294 12.16 -28.62 4.06
CA GLY A 294 12.56 -27.98 2.81
C GLY A 294 13.79 -27.08 2.93
N GLY A 295 14.20 -26.79 4.15
CA GLY A 295 15.34 -25.94 4.46
C GLY A 295 15.19 -24.46 4.08
N PRO A 296 16.19 -23.61 4.38
CA PRO A 296 16.19 -22.20 4.01
C PRO A 296 16.06 -21.93 2.51
N ILE A 297 16.42 -22.89 1.66
CA ILE A 297 16.32 -22.76 0.20
C ILE A 297 14.85 -22.75 -0.26
N LEU A 298 13.98 -23.53 0.38
CA LEU A 298 12.55 -23.51 0.10
C LEU A 298 11.95 -22.13 0.38
N TRP A 299 12.32 -21.52 1.55
CA TRP A 299 11.92 -20.14 1.85
C TRP A 299 12.34 -19.18 0.75
N GLN A 300 13.61 -19.26 0.30
CA GLN A 300 14.12 -18.36 -0.73
C GLN A 300 13.39 -18.52 -2.06
N HIS A 301 13.07 -19.75 -2.49
CA HIS A 301 12.27 -19.95 -3.70
C HIS A 301 10.86 -19.37 -3.58
N LEU A 302 10.14 -19.61 -2.49
CA LEU A 302 8.80 -19.07 -2.28
C LEU A 302 8.82 -17.55 -2.17
N LEU A 303 9.77 -17.00 -1.40
CA LEU A 303 9.91 -15.55 -1.25
C LEU A 303 10.25 -14.87 -2.59
N TRP A 304 11.23 -15.39 -3.34
CA TRP A 304 11.69 -14.73 -4.56
C TRP A 304 10.78 -14.97 -5.76
N PHE A 305 9.99 -16.04 -5.76
CA PHE A 305 8.92 -16.19 -6.75
C PHE A 305 7.89 -15.05 -6.66
N TRP A 306 7.67 -14.51 -5.48
CA TRP A 306 6.96 -13.24 -5.30
C TRP A 306 7.89 -12.04 -5.47
N GLY A 307 9.10 -12.07 -4.87
CA GLY A 307 9.96 -10.90 -4.69
C GLY A 307 10.48 -10.30 -5.99
N HIS A 308 10.72 -11.12 -7.04
CA HIS A 308 11.09 -10.57 -8.34
C HIS A 308 9.88 -10.01 -9.10
N PRO A 309 8.74 -10.72 -9.25
CA PRO A 309 7.52 -10.08 -9.73
C PRO A 309 7.15 -8.81 -8.96
N GLU A 310 7.40 -8.72 -7.64
CA GLU A 310 7.15 -7.53 -6.84
C GLU A 310 7.89 -6.30 -7.37
N VAL A 311 9.17 -6.43 -7.76
CA VAL A 311 9.89 -5.28 -8.33
C VAL A 311 9.26 -4.77 -9.62
N TYR A 312 8.60 -5.65 -10.40
CA TYR A 312 7.84 -5.23 -11.59
C TYR A 312 6.43 -4.73 -11.26
N ILE A 313 5.80 -5.24 -10.19
CA ILE A 313 4.53 -4.71 -9.67
C ILE A 313 4.68 -3.22 -9.33
N ILE A 314 5.78 -2.84 -8.71
CA ILE A 314 6.03 -1.44 -8.35
C ILE A 314 6.65 -0.61 -9.50
N PHE A 315 7.32 -1.24 -10.45
CA PHE A 315 7.95 -0.59 -11.59
C PHE A 315 6.97 -0.23 -12.72
N LEU A 316 6.08 -1.15 -13.09
CA LEU A 316 5.20 -0.95 -14.24
C LEU A 316 4.27 0.25 -14.10
N PRO A 317 3.59 0.52 -12.96
CA PRO A 317 2.78 1.72 -12.80
C PRO A 317 3.61 3.01 -12.97
N ALA A 318 4.86 3.04 -12.47
CA ALA A 318 5.75 4.17 -12.68
C ALA A 318 6.07 4.38 -14.16
N THR A 319 6.32 3.30 -14.93
CA THR A 319 6.53 3.41 -16.39
C THR A 319 5.26 3.85 -17.13
N GLY A 320 4.09 3.49 -16.59
CA GLY A 320 2.79 3.99 -17.05
C GLY A 320 2.67 5.49 -16.88
N LEU A 321 2.96 6.01 -15.68
CA LEU A 321 2.99 7.45 -15.40
C LEU A 321 4.02 8.18 -16.25
N MET A 322 5.23 7.63 -16.41
CA MET A 322 6.25 8.19 -17.30
C MET A 322 5.71 8.35 -18.73
N SER A 323 5.10 7.29 -19.24
CA SER A 323 4.57 7.27 -20.62
C SER A 323 3.31 8.12 -20.79
N LEU A 324 2.58 8.42 -19.70
CA LEU A 324 1.45 9.33 -19.69
C LEU A 324 1.89 10.80 -19.62
N ILE A 325 2.85 11.11 -18.75
CA ILE A 325 3.21 12.51 -18.39
C ILE A 325 4.24 13.08 -19.36
N LEU A 326 5.32 12.36 -19.67
CA LEU A 326 6.40 12.85 -20.51
C LEU A 326 5.93 13.45 -21.86
N PRO A 327 5.04 12.79 -22.64
CA PRO A 327 4.55 13.32 -23.92
C PRO A 327 3.92 14.70 -23.79
N LYS A 328 3.19 14.95 -22.70
CA LYS A 328 2.44 16.19 -22.46
C LYS A 328 3.36 17.38 -22.23
N PHE A 329 4.54 17.15 -21.64
CA PHE A 329 5.52 18.20 -21.36
C PHE A 329 6.60 18.36 -22.44
N VAL A 330 6.60 17.47 -23.44
CA VAL A 330 7.47 17.61 -24.63
C VAL A 330 6.67 17.94 -25.89
N GLY A 331 5.35 18.16 -25.75
CA GLY A 331 4.47 18.56 -26.85
C GLY A 331 4.35 17.54 -27.99
N ARG A 332 4.59 16.24 -27.71
CA ARG A 332 4.56 15.18 -28.72
C ARG A 332 3.80 13.97 -28.23
N LYS A 333 3.06 13.31 -29.13
CA LYS A 333 2.41 12.02 -28.83
C LYS A 333 3.47 10.96 -28.51
N LEU A 334 3.15 10.04 -27.61
CA LEU A 334 4.04 8.95 -27.21
C LEU A 334 4.47 8.12 -28.42
N PHE A 335 5.78 8.11 -28.68
CA PHE A 335 6.34 7.30 -29.76
C PHE A 335 6.21 5.82 -29.43
N GLY A 336 5.81 5.02 -30.40
CA GLY A 336 5.79 3.56 -30.27
C GLY A 336 4.81 3.03 -29.22
N PHE A 337 3.64 3.64 -29.02
CA PHE A 337 2.63 3.24 -28.04
C PHE A 337 2.44 1.71 -27.96
N LYS A 338 2.21 1.05 -29.10
CA LYS A 338 2.02 -0.41 -29.17
C LYS A 338 3.23 -1.19 -28.64
N PHE A 339 4.45 -0.71 -28.92
CA PHE A 339 5.67 -1.36 -28.45
C PHE A 339 5.84 -1.21 -26.92
N ILE A 340 5.39 -0.08 -26.34
CA ILE A 340 5.37 0.10 -24.89
C ILE A 340 4.35 -0.86 -24.25
N VAL A 341 3.16 -1.04 -24.83
CA VAL A 341 2.17 -2.02 -24.35
C VAL A 341 2.75 -3.43 -24.43
N TYR A 342 3.31 -3.83 -25.57
CA TYR A 342 3.90 -5.16 -25.73
C TYR A 342 5.08 -5.40 -24.79
N SER A 343 5.93 -4.38 -24.58
CA SER A 343 7.02 -4.47 -23.60
C SER A 343 6.50 -4.62 -22.17
N THR A 344 5.39 -3.97 -21.82
CA THR A 344 4.74 -4.11 -20.50
C THR A 344 4.23 -5.55 -20.31
N ILE A 345 3.55 -6.11 -21.31
CA ILE A 345 3.06 -7.50 -21.28
C ILE A 345 4.25 -8.48 -21.18
N ALA A 346 5.29 -8.27 -22.00
CA ALA A 346 6.48 -9.13 -22.00
C ALA A 346 7.20 -9.12 -20.65
N ILE A 347 7.35 -7.94 -20.01
CA ILE A 347 7.90 -7.82 -18.65
C ILE A 347 7.03 -8.60 -17.67
N GLY A 348 5.70 -8.44 -17.72
CA GLY A 348 4.77 -9.13 -16.85
C GLY A 348 4.92 -10.64 -16.91
N VAL A 349 5.00 -11.21 -18.11
CA VAL A 349 5.17 -12.66 -18.31
C VAL A 349 6.57 -13.13 -17.88
N LEU A 350 7.62 -12.43 -18.32
CA LEU A 350 9.01 -12.81 -18.01
C LEU A 350 9.32 -12.69 -16.53
N SER A 351 8.65 -11.82 -15.78
CA SER A 351 8.87 -11.61 -14.35
C SER A 351 8.79 -12.89 -13.53
N PHE A 352 7.95 -13.85 -13.95
CA PHE A 352 7.83 -15.16 -13.31
C PHE A 352 8.89 -16.18 -13.71
N GLY A 353 9.76 -15.88 -14.68
CA GLY A 353 10.80 -16.76 -15.15
C GLY A 353 12.23 -16.37 -14.71
N VAL A 354 12.39 -15.42 -13.79
CA VAL A 354 13.72 -14.83 -13.50
C VAL A 354 14.09 -14.80 -12.01
N TRP A 355 13.22 -15.17 -11.09
CA TRP A 355 13.39 -14.97 -9.64
C TRP A 355 14.69 -15.54 -9.06
N ALA A 356 15.22 -16.65 -9.62
CA ALA A 356 16.38 -17.32 -9.02
C ALA A 356 17.71 -16.60 -9.27
N HIS A 357 17.74 -15.48 -10.00
CA HIS A 357 18.94 -14.65 -10.02
C HIS A 357 19.23 -13.99 -8.65
N HIS A 358 18.24 -13.89 -7.77
CA HIS A 358 18.46 -13.54 -6.37
C HIS A 358 19.11 -14.66 -5.53
N MET A 359 19.33 -15.83 -6.14
CA MET A 359 19.79 -17.05 -5.48
C MET A 359 21.04 -17.66 -6.13
N PHE A 360 21.78 -16.92 -6.97
CA PHE A 360 22.93 -17.46 -7.70
C PHE A 360 24.08 -17.94 -6.81
N VAL A 361 24.18 -17.46 -5.58
CA VAL A 361 25.18 -17.90 -4.58
C VAL A 361 24.66 -18.96 -3.61
N THR A 362 23.46 -19.51 -3.87
CA THR A 362 22.88 -20.60 -3.08
C THR A 362 23.15 -21.98 -3.71
N GLY A 363 22.70 -23.06 -3.07
CA GLY A 363 22.86 -24.42 -3.55
C GLY A 363 21.98 -24.83 -4.76
N VAL A 364 21.48 -23.89 -5.58
CA VAL A 364 20.69 -24.18 -6.78
C VAL A 364 21.56 -24.87 -7.85
N ASP A 365 21.00 -25.90 -8.52
CA ASP A 365 21.67 -26.64 -9.60
C ASP A 365 22.28 -25.70 -10.67
N PRO A 366 23.51 -25.88 -11.11
CA PRO A 366 24.16 -25.00 -12.09
C PRO A 366 23.39 -24.83 -13.39
N ARG A 367 22.70 -25.87 -13.88
CA ARG A 367 21.90 -25.81 -15.11
C ARG A 367 20.66 -24.93 -14.93
N VAL A 368 20.03 -25.02 -13.75
CA VAL A 368 18.91 -24.18 -13.40
C VAL A 368 19.37 -22.72 -13.28
N ARG A 369 20.50 -22.47 -12.63
CA ARG A 369 21.09 -21.11 -12.58
C ARG A 369 21.35 -20.54 -13.96
N ALA A 370 21.92 -21.33 -14.88
CA ALA A 370 22.19 -20.90 -16.27
C ALA A 370 20.91 -20.56 -17.03
N SER A 371 19.81 -21.31 -16.82
CA SER A 371 18.51 -21.00 -17.41
C SER A 371 17.95 -19.69 -16.89
N PHE A 372 18.02 -19.46 -15.58
CA PHE A 372 17.59 -18.18 -14.98
C PHE A 372 18.47 -17.00 -15.38
N MET A 373 19.76 -17.21 -15.61
CA MET A 373 20.64 -16.19 -16.19
C MET A 373 20.14 -15.75 -17.57
N ALA A 374 19.84 -16.71 -18.45
CA ALA A 374 19.39 -16.42 -19.81
C ALA A 374 18.05 -15.64 -19.81
N THR A 375 17.08 -16.07 -19.03
CA THR A 375 15.78 -15.37 -18.92
C THR A 375 15.91 -14.00 -18.27
N SER A 376 16.80 -13.84 -17.29
CA SER A 376 17.05 -12.56 -16.62
C SER A 376 17.72 -11.55 -17.56
N ILE A 377 18.62 -11.98 -18.43
CA ILE A 377 19.18 -11.10 -19.46
C ILE A 377 18.10 -10.73 -20.50
N ALA A 378 17.22 -11.66 -20.85
CA ALA A 378 16.17 -11.41 -21.84
C ALA A 378 15.18 -10.31 -21.42
N ILE A 379 14.90 -10.13 -20.12
CA ILE A 379 13.97 -9.07 -19.64
C ILE A 379 14.53 -7.65 -19.83
N ALA A 380 15.83 -7.50 -20.06
CA ALA A 380 16.45 -6.23 -20.40
C ALA A 380 15.93 -5.67 -21.73
N VAL A 381 15.58 -6.54 -22.69
CA VAL A 381 15.10 -6.12 -24.02
C VAL A 381 13.81 -5.31 -23.95
N PRO A 382 12.70 -5.80 -23.37
CA PRO A 382 11.49 -5.01 -23.26
C PRO A 382 11.67 -3.75 -22.38
N SER A 383 12.58 -3.76 -21.40
CA SER A 383 12.91 -2.57 -20.61
C SER A 383 13.64 -1.52 -21.45
N ALA A 384 14.59 -1.93 -22.30
CA ALA A 384 15.30 -1.04 -23.22
C ALA A 384 14.35 -0.44 -24.28
N ILE A 385 13.34 -1.19 -24.74
CA ILE A 385 12.31 -0.66 -25.65
C ILE A 385 11.58 0.53 -25.03
N LYS A 386 11.24 0.47 -23.74
CA LYS A 386 10.61 1.61 -23.05
C LYS A 386 11.50 2.85 -23.06
N VAL A 387 12.78 2.69 -22.68
CA VAL A 387 13.75 3.79 -22.67
C VAL A 387 13.93 4.39 -24.08
N PHE A 388 14.10 3.54 -25.08
CA PHE A 388 14.19 4.01 -26.47
C PHE A 388 12.96 4.83 -26.88
N ASN A 389 11.76 4.38 -26.57
CA ASN A 389 10.54 5.09 -26.93
C ASN A 389 10.41 6.43 -26.19
N TRP A 390 10.82 6.53 -24.91
CA TRP A 390 10.81 7.79 -24.17
C TRP A 390 11.81 8.79 -24.75
N ILE A 391 13.03 8.36 -25.06
CA ILE A 391 14.04 9.22 -25.70
C ILE A 391 13.56 9.69 -27.07
N THR A 392 12.99 8.79 -27.86
CA THR A 392 12.44 9.12 -29.19
C THR A 392 11.23 10.06 -29.08
N THR A 393 10.41 9.94 -28.03
CA THR A 393 9.31 10.88 -27.76
C THR A 393 9.84 12.30 -27.52
N MET A 394 10.96 12.43 -26.82
CA MET A 394 11.59 13.75 -26.59
C MET A 394 12.28 14.33 -27.82
N TRP A 395 12.65 13.50 -28.80
CA TRP A 395 13.42 13.92 -29.98
C TRP A 395 12.62 14.94 -30.81
N ASN A 396 13.19 16.13 -31.04
CA ASN A 396 12.53 17.26 -31.69
C ASN A 396 11.21 17.72 -31.04
N GLY A 397 11.02 17.46 -29.75
CA GLY A 397 9.89 17.97 -28.98
C GLY A 397 10.13 19.38 -28.45
N ASP A 398 9.06 20.11 -28.18
CA ASP A 398 9.08 21.36 -27.43
C ASP A 398 9.08 21.09 -25.93
N VAL A 399 10.26 20.98 -25.35
CA VAL A 399 10.46 20.56 -23.96
C VAL A 399 10.17 21.72 -23.01
N LYS A 400 9.02 21.70 -22.35
CA LYS A 400 8.64 22.68 -21.34
C LYS A 400 9.45 22.44 -20.02
N LEU A 401 10.18 23.46 -19.54
CA LEU A 401 10.88 23.35 -18.27
C LEU A 401 9.90 23.45 -17.10
N ALA A 402 9.51 22.31 -16.57
CA ALA A 402 8.59 22.15 -15.44
C ALA A 402 9.06 21.03 -14.52
N ALA A 403 8.56 21.01 -13.29
CA ALA A 403 8.90 19.94 -12.33
C ALA A 403 8.65 18.53 -12.88
N PRO A 404 7.50 18.21 -13.52
CA PRO A 404 7.28 16.90 -14.12
C PRO A 404 8.33 16.54 -15.17
N THR A 405 8.76 17.50 -16.01
CA THR A 405 9.80 17.26 -17.03
C THR A 405 11.14 16.90 -16.42
N ILE A 406 11.58 17.66 -15.38
CA ILE A 406 12.85 17.39 -14.69
C ILE A 406 12.84 16.00 -14.07
N LEU A 407 11.72 15.63 -13.45
CA LEU A 407 11.56 14.30 -12.84
C LEU A 407 11.54 13.18 -13.89
N CYS A 408 10.88 13.38 -15.03
CA CYS A 408 10.89 12.41 -16.14
C CYS A 408 12.31 12.23 -16.71
N VAL A 409 12.99 13.32 -17.05
CA VAL A 409 14.35 13.27 -17.65
C VAL A 409 15.37 12.69 -16.67
N GLY A 410 15.34 13.16 -15.40
CA GLY A 410 16.18 12.61 -14.33
C GLY A 410 15.93 11.13 -14.11
N SER A 411 14.67 10.72 -14.15
CA SER A 411 14.27 9.32 -14.01
C SER A 411 14.81 8.44 -15.15
N ILE A 412 14.74 8.90 -16.40
CA ILE A 412 15.31 8.16 -17.54
C ILE A 412 16.81 7.95 -17.33
N GLY A 413 17.54 9.00 -16.91
CA GLY A 413 19.00 8.90 -16.66
C GLY A 413 19.35 7.90 -15.56
N LEU A 414 18.68 7.98 -14.40
CA LEU A 414 18.91 7.08 -13.28
C LEU A 414 18.50 5.64 -13.61
N PHE A 415 17.40 5.46 -14.34
CA PHE A 415 16.93 4.15 -14.77
C PHE A 415 17.87 3.49 -15.77
N ILE A 416 18.48 4.24 -16.69
CA ILE A 416 19.49 3.68 -17.63
C ILE A 416 20.66 3.12 -16.83
N ILE A 417 21.23 3.88 -15.87
CA ILE A 417 22.34 3.43 -15.04
C ILE A 417 21.92 2.21 -14.21
N GLY A 418 20.78 2.31 -13.52
CA GLY A 418 20.25 1.21 -12.72
C GLY A 418 19.97 -0.05 -13.55
N GLY A 419 19.38 0.09 -14.74
CA GLY A 419 19.08 -1.04 -15.64
C GLY A 419 20.34 -1.75 -16.14
N VAL A 420 21.36 -1.00 -16.57
CA VAL A 420 22.64 -1.58 -17.02
C VAL A 420 23.33 -2.34 -15.90
N THR A 421 23.32 -1.80 -14.67
CA THR A 421 23.91 -2.48 -13.50
C THR A 421 23.15 -3.77 -13.13
N GLY A 422 21.84 -3.83 -13.44
CA GLY A 422 21.03 -5.04 -13.27
C GLY A 422 21.39 -6.14 -14.26
N ILE A 423 21.74 -5.79 -15.51
CA ILE A 423 22.21 -6.77 -16.50
C ILE A 423 23.50 -7.43 -16.00
N PHE A 424 24.39 -6.69 -15.37
CA PHE A 424 25.61 -7.25 -14.78
C PHE A 424 25.30 -8.24 -13.65
N LEU A 425 24.35 -7.92 -12.77
CA LEU A 425 23.91 -8.86 -11.72
C LEU A 425 23.15 -10.08 -12.28
N ALA A 426 22.57 -9.98 -13.47
CA ALA A 426 21.97 -11.14 -14.13
C ALA A 426 23.00 -12.15 -14.65
N VAL A 427 24.27 -11.78 -14.74
CA VAL A 427 25.37 -12.63 -15.24
C VAL A 427 26.09 -13.32 -14.08
N ILE A 428 25.98 -14.64 -13.96
CA ILE A 428 26.48 -15.42 -12.82
C ILE A 428 27.93 -15.10 -12.43
N PRO A 429 28.94 -15.11 -13.33
CA PRO A 429 30.31 -14.77 -12.95
C PRO A 429 30.49 -13.39 -12.32
N VAL A 430 29.65 -12.43 -12.69
CA VAL A 430 29.66 -11.08 -12.13
C VAL A 430 28.91 -11.03 -10.81
N ASP A 431 27.72 -11.67 -10.74
CA ASP A 431 26.91 -11.69 -9.53
C ASP A 431 27.65 -12.34 -8.36
N VAL A 432 28.37 -13.42 -8.58
CA VAL A 432 29.13 -14.11 -7.53
C VAL A 432 30.12 -13.17 -6.82
N ILE A 433 30.67 -12.18 -7.52
CA ILE A 433 31.57 -11.18 -6.93
C ILE A 433 30.78 -10.13 -6.13
N TYR A 434 29.68 -9.63 -6.70
CA TYR A 434 28.96 -8.48 -6.14
C TYR A 434 27.73 -8.84 -5.32
N HIS A 435 27.31 -10.09 -5.31
CA HIS A 435 26.21 -10.57 -4.49
C HIS A 435 26.46 -10.25 -3.00
N GLY A 436 25.50 -9.69 -2.31
CA GLY A 436 25.67 -9.33 -0.90
C GLY A 436 26.50 -8.09 -0.62
N THR A 437 26.96 -7.35 -1.63
CA THR A 437 27.67 -6.07 -1.49
C THR A 437 26.74 -4.85 -1.65
N TYR A 438 27.27 -3.66 -1.41
CA TYR A 438 26.59 -2.39 -1.70
C TYR A 438 26.29 -2.19 -3.20
N TYR A 439 26.90 -2.97 -4.11
CA TYR A 439 26.55 -2.96 -5.52
C TYR A 439 25.07 -3.27 -5.73
N VAL A 440 24.57 -4.32 -5.07
CA VAL A 440 23.14 -4.70 -5.13
C VAL A 440 22.27 -3.59 -4.58
N VAL A 441 22.70 -2.93 -3.47
CA VAL A 441 21.96 -1.82 -2.87
C VAL A 441 21.91 -0.61 -3.80
N GLY A 442 23.05 -0.25 -4.41
CA GLY A 442 23.13 0.82 -5.40
C GLY A 442 22.23 0.53 -6.61
N HIS A 443 22.31 -0.68 -7.17
CA HIS A 443 21.49 -1.11 -8.30
C HIS A 443 20.00 -0.96 -8.04
N PHE A 444 19.47 -1.63 -7.01
CA PHE A 444 18.01 -1.62 -6.83
C PHE A 444 17.49 -0.24 -6.40
N HIS A 445 18.26 0.60 -5.69
CA HIS A 445 17.85 1.95 -5.39
C HIS A 445 17.91 2.89 -6.61
N LEU A 446 18.86 2.71 -7.54
CA LEU A 446 18.85 3.44 -8.81
C LEU A 446 17.58 3.14 -9.63
N ILE A 447 17.02 1.94 -9.50
CA ILE A 447 15.72 1.60 -10.07
C ILE A 447 14.59 2.14 -9.17
N LEU A 448 14.56 1.75 -7.87
CA LEU A 448 13.45 2.08 -6.97
C LEU A 448 13.30 3.59 -6.77
N MET A 449 14.38 4.29 -6.39
CA MET A 449 14.33 5.76 -6.23
C MET A 449 14.43 6.49 -7.56
N GLY A 450 15.09 5.89 -8.56
CA GLY A 450 15.34 6.52 -9.85
C GLY A 450 14.11 6.66 -10.73
N ILE A 451 13.10 5.80 -10.60
CA ILE A 451 11.88 5.93 -11.39
C ILE A 451 10.61 6.02 -10.53
N ILE A 452 10.48 5.22 -9.47
CA ILE A 452 9.20 5.04 -8.79
C ILE A 452 8.75 6.30 -8.06
N PRO A 453 9.44 6.82 -7.02
CA PRO A 453 9.02 8.03 -6.36
C PRO A 453 9.12 9.27 -7.27
N LEU A 454 10.09 9.30 -8.20
CA LEU A 454 10.19 10.42 -9.13
C LEU A 454 8.90 10.54 -9.96
N MET A 455 8.33 9.43 -10.42
CA MET A 455 7.06 9.46 -11.15
C MET A 455 5.87 9.77 -10.27
N MET A 456 5.88 9.34 -8.99
CA MET A 456 4.86 9.75 -8.02
C MET A 456 4.89 11.26 -7.78
N PHE A 457 6.07 11.87 -7.63
CA PHE A 457 6.22 13.33 -7.52
C PHE A 457 5.82 14.03 -8.82
N ALA A 458 6.18 13.50 -9.99
CA ALA A 458 5.75 14.04 -11.28
C ALA A 458 4.23 14.04 -11.41
N ALA A 459 3.57 12.93 -11.05
CA ALA A 459 2.12 12.79 -11.03
C ALA A 459 1.46 13.76 -10.04
N SER A 460 2.04 13.92 -8.83
CA SER A 460 1.55 14.86 -7.84
C SER A 460 1.53 16.30 -8.37
N TYR A 461 2.58 16.73 -9.08
CA TYR A 461 2.64 18.05 -9.71
C TYR A 461 1.72 18.15 -10.93
N TYR A 462 1.65 17.11 -11.75
CA TYR A 462 0.83 17.09 -12.95
C TYR A 462 -0.66 17.24 -12.63
N TRP A 463 -1.16 16.49 -11.65
CA TRP A 463 -2.56 16.51 -11.25
C TRP A 463 -2.88 17.48 -10.10
N TYR A 464 -1.91 18.19 -9.53
CA TYR A 464 -2.14 19.13 -8.43
C TYR A 464 -3.22 20.18 -8.75
N PRO A 465 -3.22 20.84 -9.94
CA PRO A 465 -4.26 21.79 -10.31
C PRO A 465 -5.66 21.17 -10.31
N MET A 466 -5.78 19.94 -10.80
CA MET A 466 -7.05 19.20 -10.85
C MET A 466 -7.55 18.86 -9.44
N LEU A 467 -6.66 18.45 -8.54
CA LEU A 467 -7.02 18.06 -7.18
C LEU A 467 -7.42 19.26 -6.31
N THR A 468 -6.76 20.41 -6.48
CA THR A 468 -6.87 21.55 -5.57
C THR A 468 -7.58 22.76 -6.17
N GLY A 469 -7.67 22.84 -7.51
CA GLY A 469 -8.11 24.03 -8.23
C GLY A 469 -7.14 25.19 -8.08
N ARG A 470 -5.89 24.94 -7.73
CA ARG A 470 -4.83 25.94 -7.53
C ARG A 470 -3.51 25.47 -8.14
N MET A 471 -2.65 26.41 -8.51
CA MET A 471 -1.31 26.11 -8.96
C MET A 471 -0.34 26.14 -7.77
N TYR A 472 0.60 25.21 -7.74
CA TYR A 472 1.72 25.20 -6.80
C TYR A 472 2.79 26.23 -7.17
N ASP A 473 3.72 26.55 -6.24
CA ASP A 473 4.87 27.36 -6.57
C ASP A 473 5.80 26.63 -7.53
N ARG A 474 5.80 27.07 -8.81
CA ARG A 474 6.54 26.44 -9.91
C ARG A 474 8.06 26.52 -9.71
N ARG A 475 8.58 27.61 -9.13
CA ARG A 475 10.03 27.78 -8.92
C ARG A 475 10.54 26.83 -7.85
N LEU A 476 9.80 26.76 -6.74
CA LEU A 476 10.10 25.84 -5.65
C LEU A 476 10.00 24.37 -6.13
N ALA A 477 9.02 24.06 -6.96
CA ALA A 477 8.85 22.71 -7.55
C ALA A 477 10.03 22.33 -8.46
N ILE A 478 10.51 23.23 -9.32
CA ILE A 478 11.69 23.01 -10.17
C ILE A 478 12.94 22.77 -9.31
N PHE A 479 13.17 23.59 -8.30
CA PHE A 479 14.32 23.45 -7.40
C PHE A 479 14.25 22.14 -6.62
N GLN A 480 13.10 21.83 -6.03
CA GLN A 480 12.84 20.58 -5.31
C GLN A 480 13.08 19.34 -6.19
N SER A 481 12.54 19.34 -7.40
CA SER A 481 12.68 18.21 -8.35
C SER A 481 14.15 18.02 -8.75
N SER A 482 14.87 19.10 -9.02
CA SER A 482 16.30 19.04 -9.33
C SER A 482 17.10 18.48 -8.14
N LEU A 483 16.79 18.96 -6.92
CA LEU A 483 17.45 18.50 -5.70
C LEU A 483 17.21 17.00 -5.46
N LEU A 484 16.00 16.52 -5.71
CA LEU A 484 15.63 15.11 -5.57
C LEU A 484 16.44 14.22 -6.54
N VAL A 485 16.53 14.63 -7.81
CA VAL A 485 17.30 13.88 -8.84
C VAL A 485 18.79 13.85 -8.48
N VAL A 486 19.37 15.01 -8.10
CA VAL A 486 20.79 15.12 -7.74
C VAL A 486 21.09 14.32 -6.47
N GLY A 487 20.23 14.43 -5.43
CA GLY A 487 20.38 13.69 -4.19
C GLY A 487 20.32 12.16 -4.43
N SER A 488 19.39 11.71 -5.28
CA SER A 488 19.28 10.29 -5.65
C SER A 488 20.54 9.82 -6.40
N ALA A 489 21.01 10.59 -7.37
CA ALA A 489 22.25 10.27 -8.09
C ALA A 489 23.45 10.16 -7.13
N LEU A 490 23.69 11.17 -6.29
CA LEU A 490 24.80 11.18 -5.34
C LEU A 490 24.76 9.99 -4.38
N THR A 491 23.58 9.72 -3.79
CA THR A 491 23.43 8.63 -2.84
C THR A 491 23.73 7.29 -3.48
N PHE A 492 23.01 6.95 -4.55
CA PHE A 492 23.00 5.58 -5.04
C PHE A 492 24.16 5.27 -5.96
N MET A 493 24.74 6.27 -6.64
CA MET A 493 26.02 6.07 -7.34
C MET A 493 27.19 5.92 -6.34
N ALA A 494 27.19 6.61 -5.20
CA ALA A 494 28.19 6.36 -4.16
C ALA A 494 28.06 4.97 -3.54
N LEU A 495 26.82 4.49 -3.29
CA LEU A 495 26.59 3.11 -2.85
C LEU A 495 27.02 2.10 -3.91
N MET A 496 26.79 2.38 -5.19
CA MET A 496 27.28 1.57 -6.30
C MET A 496 28.83 1.50 -6.31
N ALA A 497 29.49 2.63 -6.13
CA ALA A 497 30.95 2.71 -6.05
C ALA A 497 31.51 1.91 -4.85
N LEU A 498 30.85 2.00 -3.68
CA LEU A 498 31.19 1.16 -2.51
C LEU A 498 31.05 -0.33 -2.84
N GLY A 499 30.04 -0.70 -3.62
CA GLY A 499 29.85 -2.07 -4.07
C GLY A 499 30.91 -2.55 -5.05
N PHE A 500 31.39 -1.71 -5.98
CA PHE A 500 32.53 -2.02 -6.86
C PHE A 500 33.82 -2.24 -6.06
N LEU A 501 33.94 -1.61 -4.89
CA LEU A 501 35.03 -1.84 -3.94
C LEU A 501 34.73 -3.00 -2.98
N GLU A 502 33.74 -3.83 -3.29
CA GLU A 502 33.36 -5.06 -2.58
C GLU A 502 32.93 -4.84 -1.13
N LEU A 503 32.52 -3.62 -0.73
CA LEU A 503 32.01 -3.39 0.63
C LEU A 503 30.71 -4.20 0.84
N PRO A 504 30.66 -5.11 1.83
CA PRO A 504 29.46 -5.89 2.11
C PRO A 504 28.31 -4.99 2.60
N ARG A 505 27.06 -5.35 2.25
CA ARG A 505 25.84 -4.70 2.76
C ARG A 505 25.42 -5.27 4.12
N ARG A 506 24.58 -4.54 4.84
CA ARG A 506 23.96 -4.95 6.11
C ARG A 506 24.92 -5.03 7.30
N TYR A 507 26.05 -4.34 7.23
CA TYR A 507 26.98 -4.18 8.36
C TYR A 507 26.81 -2.81 9.00
N ALA A 508 26.78 -2.78 10.31
CA ALA A 508 26.63 -1.55 11.10
C ALA A 508 27.89 -0.69 11.12
N THR A 509 29.06 -1.27 10.82
CA THR A 509 30.37 -0.59 10.79
C THR A 509 31.08 -0.89 9.47
N TYR A 510 32.11 -0.11 9.13
CA TYR A 510 32.88 -0.28 7.91
C TYR A 510 34.33 0.19 8.08
N PRO A 511 35.29 -0.32 7.29
CA PRO A 511 36.67 0.14 7.32
C PRO A 511 36.83 1.62 6.92
N ALA A 512 37.72 2.37 7.59
CA ALA A 512 37.89 3.81 7.38
C ALA A 512 38.17 4.24 5.93
N GLY A 513 38.77 3.36 5.11
CA GLY A 513 39.03 3.62 3.69
C GLY A 513 37.79 3.92 2.84
N TYR A 514 36.59 3.56 3.30
CA TYR A 514 35.32 3.79 2.61
C TYR A 514 34.62 5.09 3.03
N SER A 515 35.16 5.82 4.02
CA SER A 515 34.50 6.99 4.66
C SER A 515 34.08 8.06 3.64
N GLY A 516 34.93 8.39 2.67
CA GLY A 516 34.61 9.41 1.66
C GLY A 516 33.36 9.13 0.87
N LEU A 517 33.17 7.89 0.40
CA LEU A 517 31.97 7.47 -0.34
C LEU A 517 30.73 7.38 0.57
N GLN A 518 30.90 6.95 1.83
CA GLN A 518 29.81 6.94 2.80
C GLN A 518 29.32 8.36 3.13
N VAL A 519 30.23 9.33 3.24
CA VAL A 519 29.87 10.75 3.42
C VAL A 519 29.10 11.25 2.20
N VAL A 520 29.56 11.00 0.97
CA VAL A 520 28.85 11.40 -0.25
C VAL A 520 27.45 10.79 -0.28
N ALA A 521 27.31 9.50 0.02
CA ALA A 521 26.02 8.84 0.07
C ALA A 521 25.08 9.44 1.13
N THR A 522 25.63 9.83 2.27
CA THR A 522 24.87 10.47 3.36
C THR A 522 24.43 11.87 2.99
N VAL A 523 25.31 12.70 2.41
CA VAL A 523 24.95 14.03 1.91
C VAL A 523 23.85 13.95 0.88
N GLY A 524 23.96 13.03 -0.09
CA GLY A 524 22.92 12.79 -1.09
C GLY A 524 21.57 12.40 -0.45
N ALA A 525 21.58 11.54 0.56
CA ALA A 525 20.36 11.13 1.27
C ALA A 525 19.71 12.31 2.02
N PHE A 526 20.49 13.20 2.64
CA PHE A 526 19.96 14.42 3.25
C PHE A 526 19.35 15.37 2.21
N LEU A 527 19.94 15.48 1.01
CA LEU A 527 19.33 16.24 -0.09
C LEU A 527 17.98 15.65 -0.50
N ILE A 528 17.84 14.32 -0.56
CA ILE A 528 16.54 13.67 -0.78
C ILE A 528 15.55 14.04 0.33
N GLY A 529 15.95 13.93 1.60
CA GLY A 529 15.09 14.26 2.74
C GLY A 529 14.62 15.73 2.71
N ILE A 530 15.54 16.68 2.47
CA ILE A 530 15.21 18.11 2.31
C ILE A 530 14.24 18.31 1.13
N SER A 531 14.48 17.66 0.02
CA SER A 531 13.61 17.72 -1.16
C SER A 531 12.18 17.26 -0.84
N VAL A 532 12.01 16.17 -0.08
CA VAL A 532 10.68 15.68 0.34
C VAL A 532 10.00 16.70 1.25
N LEU A 533 10.71 17.30 2.21
CA LEU A 533 10.16 18.35 3.07
C LEU A 533 9.75 19.60 2.28
N MET A 534 10.53 19.99 1.28
CA MET A 534 10.19 21.09 0.37
C MET A 534 8.93 20.79 -0.46
N TRP A 535 8.78 19.53 -0.92
CA TRP A 535 7.57 19.10 -1.62
C TRP A 535 6.35 19.18 -0.70
N LEU A 536 6.43 18.63 0.51
CA LEU A 536 5.35 18.70 1.50
C LEU A 536 4.95 20.16 1.78
N TYR A 537 5.95 21.02 2.00
CA TYR A 537 5.70 22.44 2.19
C TYR A 537 4.96 23.05 0.99
N ASN A 538 5.46 22.83 -0.23
CA ASN A 538 4.85 23.36 -1.45
C ASN A 538 3.40 22.89 -1.64
N MET A 539 3.14 21.59 -1.45
CA MET A 539 1.80 21.03 -1.58
C MET A 539 0.81 21.62 -0.56
N ILE A 540 1.23 21.69 0.72
CA ILE A 540 0.39 22.21 1.80
C ILE A 540 0.18 23.72 1.65
N TRP A 541 1.27 24.48 1.48
CA TRP A 541 1.21 25.94 1.34
C TRP A 541 0.35 26.36 0.15
N SER A 542 0.58 25.75 -1.01
CA SER A 542 -0.11 26.12 -2.23
C SER A 542 -1.59 25.69 -2.24
N TYR A 543 -1.98 24.72 -1.42
CA TYR A 543 -3.39 24.39 -1.21
C TYR A 543 -4.18 25.59 -0.63
N PHE A 544 -3.56 26.39 0.25
CA PHE A 544 -4.17 27.56 0.86
C PHE A 544 -3.87 28.86 0.13
N GLN A 545 -2.63 29.03 -0.36
CA GLN A 545 -2.08 30.28 -0.87
C GLN A 545 -1.75 30.27 -2.37
N GLY A 546 -1.81 29.10 -3.02
CA GLY A 546 -1.54 28.97 -4.45
C GLY A 546 -2.51 29.78 -5.31
N THR A 547 -2.05 30.24 -6.47
CA THR A 547 -2.87 30.98 -7.44
C THR A 547 -4.03 30.10 -7.91
N PRO A 548 -5.30 30.53 -7.78
CA PRO A 548 -6.41 29.83 -8.38
C PRO A 548 -6.18 29.64 -9.88
N ILE A 549 -6.58 28.48 -10.40
CA ILE A 549 -6.51 28.24 -11.84
C ILE A 549 -7.72 28.93 -12.53
N GLU A 550 -7.43 29.55 -13.67
CA GLU A 550 -8.39 30.29 -14.49
C GLU A 550 -8.86 29.46 -15.70
N THR A 551 -8.19 28.34 -15.97
CA THR A 551 -8.49 27.44 -17.08
C THR A 551 -8.39 25.99 -16.66
N ALA A 552 -9.20 25.13 -17.24
CA ALA A 552 -9.13 23.67 -17.03
C ALA A 552 -7.92 23.03 -17.72
N ASP A 553 -7.25 23.74 -18.62
CA ASP A 553 -6.06 23.27 -19.32
C ASP A 553 -4.79 24.08 -18.93
N PRO A 554 -4.30 23.95 -17.67
CA PRO A 554 -3.13 24.69 -17.20
C PRO A 554 -1.82 24.26 -17.86
N TRP A 555 -1.85 23.17 -18.63
CA TRP A 555 -0.71 22.58 -19.34
C TRP A 555 -0.75 22.76 -20.85
N GLU A 556 -1.80 23.40 -21.39
CA GLU A 556 -2.03 23.61 -22.83
C GLU A 556 -2.09 22.29 -23.62
N LEU A 557 -2.77 21.30 -23.04
CA LEU A 557 -2.87 19.95 -23.62
C LEU A 557 -3.75 19.90 -24.87
N LYS A 558 -4.73 20.82 -24.98
CA LYS A 558 -5.59 20.93 -26.17
C LYS A 558 -4.79 21.37 -27.41
N ALA A 559 -3.84 22.28 -27.21
CA ALA A 559 -2.97 22.76 -28.29
C ALA A 559 -2.07 21.66 -28.89
N THR A 560 -1.80 20.60 -28.12
CA THR A 560 -0.98 19.46 -28.54
C THR A 560 -1.79 18.19 -28.81
N GLU A 561 -3.11 18.27 -28.83
CA GLU A 561 -4.04 17.14 -28.99
C GLU A 561 -3.80 16.02 -27.95
N GLN A 562 -3.48 16.39 -26.72
CA GLN A 562 -3.18 15.46 -25.64
C GLN A 562 -4.09 15.65 -24.41
N PHE A 563 -5.22 16.31 -24.61
CA PHE A 563 -6.26 16.47 -23.58
C PHE A 563 -6.97 15.12 -23.38
N THR A 564 -6.94 14.62 -22.15
CA THR A 564 -7.38 13.25 -21.80
C THR A 564 -8.67 13.28 -20.99
N PRO A 565 -9.42 12.17 -20.86
CA PRO A 565 -10.74 12.14 -20.22
C PRO A 565 -10.75 12.69 -18.79
N GLU A 566 -9.71 12.48 -17.99
CA GLU A 566 -9.63 13.02 -16.63
C GLU A 566 -9.56 14.56 -16.61
N TRP A 567 -8.96 15.19 -17.62
CA TRP A 567 -8.96 16.65 -17.77
C TRP A 567 -10.28 17.16 -18.30
N GLN A 568 -10.99 16.40 -19.16
CA GLN A 568 -12.34 16.71 -19.57
C GLN A 568 -13.30 16.72 -18.37
N TRP A 569 -13.25 15.67 -17.55
CA TRP A 569 -13.99 15.61 -16.30
C TRP A 569 -13.72 16.84 -15.39
N PHE A 570 -12.46 17.26 -15.32
CA PHE A 570 -12.08 18.43 -14.53
C PHE A 570 -12.61 19.74 -15.13
N GLU A 571 -12.63 19.90 -16.45
CA GLU A 571 -13.21 21.03 -17.14
C GLU A 571 -14.72 21.15 -16.84
N ASP A 572 -15.45 20.04 -16.99
CA ASP A 572 -16.88 19.98 -16.68
C ASP A 572 -17.18 20.29 -15.20
N ARG A 573 -16.26 19.89 -14.32
CA ARG A 573 -16.36 20.22 -12.89
C ARG A 573 -16.15 21.71 -12.62
N LEU A 574 -15.14 22.34 -13.23
CA LEU A 574 -14.85 23.76 -13.07
C LEU A 574 -15.98 24.63 -13.62
N GLU A 575 -16.55 24.27 -14.76
CA GLU A 575 -17.71 24.96 -15.32
C GLU A 575 -18.88 24.93 -14.34
N ARG A 576 -19.21 23.77 -13.78
CA ARG A 576 -20.30 23.60 -12.82
C ARG A 576 -20.06 24.30 -11.48
N GLU A 577 -18.86 24.20 -10.91
CA GLU A 577 -18.55 24.70 -9.56
C GLU A 577 -18.20 26.20 -9.54
N ARG A 578 -17.60 26.73 -10.60
CA ARG A 578 -17.01 28.07 -10.65
C ARG A 578 -17.45 28.93 -11.82
N GLY A 579 -18.24 28.37 -12.74
CA GLY A 579 -18.66 29.09 -13.97
C GLY A 579 -17.49 29.42 -14.91
N VAL A 580 -16.36 28.68 -14.81
CA VAL A 580 -15.22 28.84 -15.71
C VAL A 580 -15.63 28.24 -17.05
N PRO A 581 -15.72 29.02 -18.15
CA PRO A 581 -16.15 28.49 -19.43
C PRO A 581 -15.11 27.51 -19.97
N PRO A 582 -15.54 26.54 -20.80
CA PRO A 582 -14.61 25.65 -21.53
C PRO A 582 -13.59 26.45 -22.33
N SER A 583 -12.37 25.92 -22.42
CA SER A 583 -11.25 26.61 -23.09
C SER A 583 -11.38 26.72 -24.63
N GLU A 584 -12.39 26.09 -25.26
CA GLU A 584 -12.74 26.20 -26.67
C GLU A 584 -14.23 25.95 -26.95
N PRO A 585 -14.83 26.50 -28.06
CA PRO A 585 -16.23 26.26 -28.39
C PRO A 585 -16.50 24.79 -28.76
N GLU A 586 -17.69 24.40 -28.48
CA GLU A 586 -18.34 23.10 -28.54
C GLU A 586 -18.27 22.44 -29.93
N GLU A 587 -17.23 21.66 -30.25
CA GLU A 587 -17.31 20.67 -31.33
C GLU A 587 -17.11 19.27 -30.73
N VAL A 588 -18.23 18.55 -30.64
CA VAL A 588 -18.35 17.10 -30.34
C VAL A 588 -17.79 16.67 -28.98
N ARG A 589 -18.55 16.90 -27.94
CA ARG A 589 -18.36 16.22 -26.64
C ARG A 589 -19.00 14.83 -26.68
N PRO A 590 -18.32 13.75 -26.25
CA PRO A 590 -19.02 12.58 -25.74
C PRO A 590 -19.86 13.04 -24.55
N SER A 591 -21.14 12.78 -24.56
CA SER A 591 -22.03 13.17 -23.48
C SER A 591 -21.74 12.38 -22.22
N TYR A 592 -20.86 12.90 -21.34
CA TYR A 592 -20.83 12.48 -19.94
C TYR A 592 -22.11 13.02 -19.30
N VAL A 593 -23.02 12.11 -18.97
CA VAL A 593 -24.20 12.44 -18.17
C VAL A 593 -23.78 12.29 -16.71
N PRO A 594 -23.72 13.38 -15.91
CA PRO A 594 -23.41 13.28 -14.49
C PRO A 594 -24.46 12.43 -13.82
N THR A 595 -24.05 11.38 -13.13
CA THR A 595 -24.94 10.65 -12.23
C THR A 595 -25.40 11.55 -11.08
N GLN A 596 -26.56 11.25 -10.50
CA GLN A 596 -27.25 12.06 -9.49
C GLN A 596 -26.41 12.35 -8.21
N ASP A 597 -25.22 11.72 -8.08
CA ASP A 597 -24.32 11.86 -6.93
C ASP A 597 -23.32 13.03 -7.00
N ASP A 598 -23.22 13.74 -8.13
CA ASP A 598 -22.30 14.88 -8.31
C ASP A 598 -22.86 16.22 -7.78
N ARG A 599 -24.02 16.25 -7.15
CA ARG A 599 -24.55 17.49 -6.55
C ARG A 599 -23.73 17.86 -5.32
N PRO A 600 -23.40 19.17 -5.13
CA PRO A 600 -22.76 19.63 -3.91
C PRO A 600 -23.63 19.26 -2.72
N LEU A 601 -23.12 18.34 -1.91
CA LEU A 601 -23.77 17.82 -0.72
C LEU A 601 -23.91 18.94 0.32
N SER A 602 -25.13 19.34 0.63
CA SER A 602 -25.36 19.93 1.94
C SER A 602 -25.05 18.85 2.98
N LEU A 603 -23.94 19.03 3.69
CA LEU A 603 -23.32 18.04 4.57
C LEU A 603 -24.27 17.46 5.63
N TYR A 604 -25.32 18.16 5.98
CA TYR A 604 -26.23 17.81 7.10
C TYR A 604 -27.37 16.87 6.71
N GLY A 605 -27.84 16.90 5.46
CA GLY A 605 -29.01 16.14 5.01
C GLY A 605 -28.75 14.65 4.74
N ARG A 606 -27.50 14.27 4.40
CA ARG A 606 -27.16 12.90 3.99
C ARG A 606 -26.43 12.07 5.05
N ILE A 607 -25.81 12.68 6.05
CA ILE A 607 -25.02 11.98 7.07
C ILE A 607 -25.91 11.25 8.08
N LYS A 608 -27.07 11.81 8.41
CA LYS A 608 -27.97 11.23 9.41
C LYS A 608 -28.52 9.84 9.03
N PRO A 609 -28.91 9.56 7.77
CA PRO A 609 -29.32 8.23 7.35
C PRO A 609 -28.15 7.22 7.31
N VAL A 610 -27.03 7.59 6.70
CA VAL A 610 -25.88 6.68 6.48
C VAL A 610 -25.23 6.28 7.80
N ALA A 611 -24.90 7.23 8.68
CA ALA A 611 -24.32 6.93 9.99
C ALA A 611 -25.27 6.10 10.88
N ARG A 612 -26.57 6.32 10.77
CA ARG A 612 -27.59 5.52 11.46
C ARG A 612 -27.70 4.12 10.88
N THR A 613 -27.56 3.96 9.56
CA THR A 613 -27.57 2.67 8.88
C THR A 613 -26.32 1.87 9.23
N VAL A 614 -25.14 2.45 9.12
CA VAL A 614 -23.87 1.79 9.47
C VAL A 614 -23.82 1.39 10.95
N ALA A 615 -24.21 2.28 11.86
CA ALA A 615 -24.25 1.96 13.30
C ALA A 615 -25.32 0.89 13.62
N ASN A 616 -26.44 0.91 12.93
CA ASN A 616 -27.50 -0.08 13.07
C ASN A 616 -27.10 -1.44 12.49
N ASP A 617 -26.42 -1.44 11.36
CA ASP A 617 -25.96 -2.67 10.70
C ASP A 617 -24.81 -3.29 11.50
N ALA A 618 -23.86 -2.49 12.01
CA ALA A 618 -22.81 -2.96 12.92
C ALA A 618 -23.40 -3.52 14.22
N GLY A 619 -24.38 -2.83 14.82
CA GLY A 619 -25.08 -3.32 16.00
C GLY A 619 -25.85 -4.62 15.75
N THR A 620 -26.53 -4.71 14.60
CA THR A 620 -27.27 -5.92 14.20
C THR A 620 -26.28 -7.06 13.91
N GLY A 621 -25.15 -6.75 13.28
CA GLY A 621 -24.07 -7.69 13.05
C GLY A 621 -23.49 -8.24 14.35
N ALA A 622 -23.21 -7.37 15.33
CA ALA A 622 -22.69 -7.78 16.64
C ALA A 622 -23.65 -8.70 17.37
N VAL A 623 -24.95 -8.40 17.37
CA VAL A 623 -25.97 -9.30 17.95
C VAL A 623 -26.00 -10.65 17.23
N GLY A 624 -25.96 -10.64 15.89
CA GLY A 624 -25.87 -11.86 15.09
C GLY A 624 -24.60 -12.66 15.40
N GLY A 625 -23.47 -11.98 15.55
CA GLY A 625 -22.20 -12.57 15.95
C GLY A 625 -22.23 -13.23 17.34
N ILE A 626 -22.86 -12.59 18.32
CA ILE A 626 -23.08 -13.17 19.65
C ILE A 626 -23.92 -14.46 19.55
N VAL A 627 -25.04 -14.42 18.83
CA VAL A 627 -25.89 -15.61 18.63
C VAL A 627 -25.08 -16.71 17.93
N GLY A 628 -24.36 -16.39 16.86
CA GLY A 628 -23.53 -17.31 16.13
C GLY A 628 -22.44 -17.93 17.01
N ALA A 629 -21.73 -17.11 17.79
CA ALA A 629 -20.66 -17.56 18.69
C ALA A 629 -21.17 -18.49 19.80
N ILE A 630 -22.33 -18.19 20.37
CA ILE A 630 -22.97 -19.08 21.38
C ILE A 630 -23.32 -20.42 20.75
N LEU A 631 -23.97 -20.42 19.60
CA LEU A 631 -24.35 -21.65 18.89
C LEU A 631 -23.12 -22.46 18.49
N MET A 632 -22.08 -21.82 17.94
CA MET A 632 -20.81 -22.46 17.61
C MET A 632 -20.15 -23.09 18.82
N SER A 633 -20.06 -22.34 19.93
CA SER A 633 -19.48 -22.85 21.18
C SER A 633 -20.23 -24.06 21.73
N SER A 634 -21.55 -24.09 21.54
CA SER A 634 -22.37 -25.24 21.92
C SER A 634 -22.02 -26.49 21.08
N VAL A 635 -21.79 -26.33 19.77
CA VAL A 635 -21.36 -27.43 18.90
C VAL A 635 -19.95 -27.90 19.27
N LEU A 636 -19.03 -26.97 19.55
CA LEU A 636 -17.67 -27.32 19.98
C LEU A 636 -17.68 -28.02 21.35
N ALA A 637 -18.56 -27.66 22.27
CA ALA A 637 -18.73 -28.36 23.55
C ALA A 637 -19.19 -29.82 23.33
N VAL A 638 -20.10 -30.05 22.39
CA VAL A 638 -20.49 -31.44 22.00
C VAL A 638 -19.31 -32.17 21.38
N ALA A 639 -18.52 -31.48 20.52
CA ALA A 639 -17.31 -32.06 19.92
C ALA A 639 -16.28 -32.48 20.98
N VAL A 640 -16.11 -31.71 22.06
CA VAL A 640 -15.25 -32.08 23.21
C VAL A 640 -15.76 -33.34 23.90
N LEU A 641 -17.07 -33.44 24.16
CA LEU A 641 -17.65 -34.63 24.80
C LEU A 641 -17.47 -35.90 23.95
N LEU A 642 -17.33 -35.73 22.63
CA LEU A 642 -17.10 -36.83 21.68
C LEU A 642 -15.59 -37.05 21.39
N GLY A 643 -14.69 -36.34 22.05
CA GLY A 643 -13.26 -36.42 21.79
C GLY A 643 -12.81 -35.87 20.41
N ALA A 644 -13.66 -35.08 19.75
CA ALA A 644 -13.40 -34.53 18.43
C ALA A 644 -12.74 -33.14 18.47
N PHE A 645 -12.71 -32.49 19.63
CA PHE A 645 -12.14 -31.17 19.82
C PHE A 645 -11.65 -31.03 21.27
N ASP A 646 -10.57 -30.28 21.46
CA ASP A 646 -10.04 -29.97 22.80
C ASP A 646 -10.16 -28.47 23.07
N PHE A 647 -10.86 -28.08 24.14
CA PHE A 647 -11.02 -26.66 24.52
C PHE A 647 -9.69 -26.00 24.92
N GLU A 648 -8.70 -26.76 25.40
CA GLU A 648 -7.36 -26.22 25.70
C GLU A 648 -6.68 -25.65 24.43
N SER A 649 -7.12 -26.07 23.23
CA SER A 649 -6.69 -25.48 21.96
C SER A 649 -6.94 -23.97 21.87
N PHE A 650 -7.92 -23.42 22.60
CA PHE A 650 -8.12 -21.97 22.67
C PHE A 650 -6.97 -21.24 23.36
N ALA A 651 -6.25 -21.87 24.29
CA ALA A 651 -5.07 -21.27 24.90
C ALA A 651 -3.99 -20.93 23.85
N THR A 652 -3.95 -21.66 22.75
CA THR A 652 -3.05 -21.39 21.63
C THR A 652 -3.34 -20.06 20.95
N LEU A 653 -4.60 -19.60 20.89
CA LEU A 653 -4.94 -18.28 20.37
C LEU A 653 -4.29 -17.15 21.17
N ALA A 654 -4.18 -17.28 22.48
CA ALA A 654 -3.49 -16.30 23.31
C ALA A 654 -2.00 -16.19 22.91
N THR A 655 -1.36 -17.32 22.60
CA THR A 655 0.06 -17.31 22.18
C THR A 655 0.27 -16.68 20.82
N PHE A 656 -0.70 -16.75 19.90
CA PHE A 656 -0.63 -16.03 18.60
C PHE A 656 -0.49 -14.53 18.76
N VAL A 657 -1.11 -13.97 19.79
CA VAL A 657 -1.03 -12.54 20.10
C VAL A 657 0.03 -12.22 21.16
N GLY A 658 0.96 -13.12 21.39
CA GLY A 658 2.10 -12.92 22.32
C GLY A 658 1.73 -12.93 23.80
N LEU A 659 0.54 -13.41 24.16
CA LEU A 659 0.11 -13.59 25.55
C LEU A 659 0.48 -15.00 26.05
N PRO A 660 0.57 -15.21 27.36
CA PRO A 660 0.72 -16.56 27.92
C PRO A 660 -0.38 -17.49 27.42
N ALA A 661 -0.06 -18.79 27.27
CA ALA A 661 -1.04 -19.80 26.94
C ALA A 661 -2.07 -19.91 28.09
N ASP A 662 -3.22 -19.28 27.91
CA ASP A 662 -4.31 -19.21 28.86
C ASP A 662 -5.65 -19.40 28.15
N LEU A 663 -6.43 -20.35 28.66
CA LEU A 663 -7.72 -20.72 28.06
C LEU A 663 -8.72 -19.55 28.04
N ALA A 664 -8.79 -18.79 29.16
CA ALA A 664 -9.75 -17.71 29.27
C ALA A 664 -9.41 -16.54 28.34
N LEU A 665 -8.11 -16.22 28.21
CA LEU A 665 -7.62 -15.20 27.27
C LEU A 665 -7.86 -15.64 25.82
N GLY A 666 -7.51 -16.86 25.46
CA GLY A 666 -7.69 -17.38 24.11
C GLY A 666 -9.16 -17.49 23.71
N TYR A 667 -10.01 -17.98 24.61
CA TYR A 667 -11.45 -18.03 24.37
C TYR A 667 -12.08 -16.62 24.31
N GLY A 668 -11.59 -15.68 25.11
CA GLY A 668 -11.97 -14.27 25.04
C GLY A 668 -11.67 -13.64 23.67
N LEU A 669 -10.47 -13.90 23.11
CA LEU A 669 -10.09 -13.45 21.78
C LEU A 669 -11.00 -14.05 20.69
N PHE A 670 -11.32 -15.34 20.80
CA PHE A 670 -12.27 -16.00 19.91
C PHE A 670 -13.65 -15.34 19.96
N LEU A 671 -14.17 -15.04 21.16
CA LEU A 671 -15.45 -14.37 21.32
C LEU A 671 -15.43 -12.94 20.76
N ILE A 672 -14.35 -12.18 20.99
CA ILE A 672 -14.18 -10.84 20.42
C ILE A 672 -14.21 -10.91 18.89
N ALA A 673 -13.44 -11.80 18.28
CA ALA A 673 -13.43 -11.98 16.84
C ALA A 673 -14.81 -12.39 16.30
N GLY A 674 -15.47 -13.35 16.96
CA GLY A 674 -16.78 -13.89 16.60
C GLY A 674 -17.92 -12.88 16.72
N THR A 675 -17.80 -11.90 17.62
CA THR A 675 -18.85 -10.89 17.87
C THR A 675 -18.60 -9.56 17.17
N THR A 676 -17.36 -9.29 16.70
CA THR A 676 -17.01 -8.01 16.06
C THR A 676 -16.46 -8.19 14.65
N VAL A 677 -15.33 -8.87 14.49
CA VAL A 677 -14.59 -8.94 13.23
C VAL A 677 -15.38 -9.70 12.16
N TRP A 678 -15.76 -10.92 12.47
CA TRP A 678 -16.46 -11.78 11.50
C TRP A 678 -17.85 -11.26 11.10
N PRO A 679 -18.70 -10.71 12.01
CA PRO A 679 -19.94 -10.07 11.61
C PRO A 679 -19.77 -8.86 10.70
N LEU A 680 -18.76 -8.02 10.94
CA LEU A 680 -18.45 -6.89 10.07
C LEU A 680 -18.02 -7.33 8.68
N LEU A 681 -17.16 -8.35 8.60
CA LEU A 681 -16.78 -8.96 7.32
C LEU A 681 -17.98 -9.58 6.61
N PHE A 682 -18.88 -10.28 7.33
CA PHE A 682 -20.10 -10.82 6.76
C PHE A 682 -20.99 -9.73 6.15
N LEU A 683 -21.22 -8.63 6.88
CA LEU A 683 -22.03 -7.51 6.37
C LEU A 683 -21.39 -6.83 5.16
N SER A 684 -20.05 -6.82 5.08
CA SER A 684 -19.32 -6.21 3.98
C SER A 684 -19.21 -7.11 2.74
N LEU A 685 -19.05 -8.41 2.94
CA LEU A 685 -18.85 -9.39 1.86
C LEU A 685 -20.12 -10.13 1.43
N GLY A 686 -21.16 -10.10 2.27
CA GLY A 686 -22.37 -10.91 2.09
C GLY A 686 -23.10 -10.66 0.78
N GLU A 687 -23.03 -9.46 0.24
CA GLU A 687 -23.65 -9.12 -1.06
C GLU A 687 -22.93 -9.79 -2.26
N TYR A 688 -21.67 -10.19 -2.12
CA TYR A 688 -20.89 -10.87 -3.14
C TYR A 688 -20.96 -12.40 -3.03
N LEU A 689 -21.61 -12.91 -1.98
CA LEU A 689 -21.81 -14.34 -1.77
C LEU A 689 -23.20 -14.77 -2.27
N PRO A 690 -23.35 -16.01 -2.76
CA PRO A 690 -24.65 -16.51 -3.19
C PRO A 690 -25.70 -16.40 -2.09
N GLY A 691 -26.94 -15.95 -2.43
CA GLY A 691 -28.10 -16.02 -1.55
C GLY A 691 -28.64 -14.68 -1.02
N GLU A 692 -28.22 -13.52 -1.51
CA GLU A 692 -28.79 -12.18 -1.19
C GLU A 692 -28.99 -11.92 0.33
N LEU A 693 -27.94 -12.07 1.11
CA LEU A 693 -27.93 -11.90 2.59
C LEU A 693 -28.95 -12.79 3.34
N THR A 694 -29.14 -14.00 2.86
CA THR A 694 -30.00 -15.04 3.47
C THR A 694 -29.19 -16.04 4.31
N LEU A 695 -29.87 -17.08 4.83
CA LEU A 695 -29.21 -18.22 5.47
C LEU A 695 -28.21 -18.92 4.54
N VAL A 696 -28.46 -18.91 3.23
CA VAL A 696 -27.55 -19.48 2.22
C VAL A 696 -26.24 -18.69 2.19
N THR A 697 -26.30 -17.38 2.23
CA THR A 697 -25.11 -16.51 2.33
C THR A 697 -24.32 -16.81 3.61
N GLY A 698 -25.02 -17.04 4.73
CA GLY A 698 -24.40 -17.42 5.99
C GLY A 698 -23.63 -18.74 5.92
N LEU A 699 -24.15 -19.74 5.23
CA LEU A 699 -23.47 -21.01 4.99
C LEU A 699 -22.24 -20.85 4.10
N TRP A 700 -22.35 -20.11 3.00
CA TRP A 700 -21.20 -19.83 2.13
C TRP A 700 -20.09 -19.08 2.88
N TYR A 701 -20.46 -18.04 3.64
CA TYR A 701 -19.52 -17.30 4.45
C TYR A 701 -18.79 -18.21 5.46
N ALA A 702 -19.54 -19.02 6.18
CA ALA A 702 -19.00 -19.97 7.14
C ALA A 702 -18.06 -21.00 6.48
N THR A 703 -18.39 -21.46 5.27
CA THR A 703 -17.54 -22.37 4.51
C THR A 703 -16.20 -21.71 4.15
N VAL A 704 -16.20 -20.41 3.81
CA VAL A 704 -14.99 -19.68 3.45
C VAL A 704 -14.07 -19.47 4.67
N ILE A 705 -14.63 -19.20 5.87
CA ILE A 705 -13.81 -18.92 7.06
C ILE A 705 -13.39 -20.21 7.81
N SER A 706 -14.09 -21.33 7.64
CA SER A 706 -13.84 -22.57 8.40
C SER A 706 -12.45 -23.18 8.20
N PRO A 707 -11.80 -23.13 7.02
CA PRO A 707 -10.44 -23.65 6.85
C PRO A 707 -9.42 -22.92 7.71
N GLY A 708 -9.55 -21.59 7.85
CA GLY A 708 -8.66 -20.78 8.70
C GLY A 708 -8.74 -21.20 10.15
N PHE A 709 -9.95 -21.45 10.66
CA PHE A 709 -10.14 -21.97 12.02
C PHE A 709 -9.61 -23.41 12.15
N ALA A 710 -9.89 -24.29 11.19
CA ALA A 710 -9.35 -25.64 11.22
C ALA A 710 -7.82 -25.65 11.32
N LEU A 711 -7.14 -24.78 10.58
CA LEU A 711 -5.70 -24.62 10.65
C LEU A 711 -5.25 -24.07 12.02
N ALA A 712 -5.96 -23.07 12.55
CA ALA A 712 -5.61 -22.44 13.83
C ALA A 712 -5.78 -23.38 15.04
N PHE A 713 -6.71 -24.33 14.97
CA PHE A 713 -7.01 -25.26 16.06
C PHE A 713 -6.53 -26.70 15.83
N TYR A 714 -5.77 -26.92 14.76
CA TYR A 714 -5.12 -28.20 14.53
C TYR A 714 -3.93 -28.35 15.49
N THR A 715 -4.01 -29.35 16.39
CA THR A 715 -2.98 -29.63 17.40
C THR A 715 -2.30 -30.99 17.20
N GLY A 716 -2.32 -31.51 15.96
CA GLY A 716 -1.68 -32.78 15.62
C GLY A 716 -2.60 -33.99 15.67
N GLN A 717 -3.92 -33.81 15.57
CA GLN A 717 -4.89 -34.89 15.51
C GLN A 717 -4.56 -35.87 14.37
N THR A 718 -4.71 -37.18 14.62
CA THR A 718 -4.44 -38.22 13.64
C THR A 718 -5.57 -39.28 13.64
N GLY A 719 -5.63 -40.07 12.58
CA GLY A 719 -6.61 -41.19 12.50
C GLY A 719 -8.05 -40.70 12.64
N LEU A 720 -8.82 -41.35 13.51
CA LEU A 720 -10.24 -41.05 13.70
C LEU A 720 -10.48 -39.66 14.31
N GLU A 721 -9.57 -39.18 15.17
CA GLU A 721 -9.65 -37.83 15.76
C GLU A 721 -9.55 -36.74 14.70
N LEU A 722 -8.68 -36.91 13.72
CA LEU A 722 -8.59 -35.96 12.60
C LEU A 722 -9.88 -35.96 11.76
N VAL A 723 -10.44 -37.12 11.50
CA VAL A 723 -11.69 -37.22 10.72
C VAL A 723 -12.83 -36.54 11.45
N THR A 724 -12.98 -36.77 12.76
CA THR A 724 -14.02 -36.16 13.58
C THR A 724 -13.79 -34.65 13.69
N PHE A 725 -12.56 -34.18 13.88
CA PHE A 725 -12.20 -32.78 13.89
C PHE A 725 -12.58 -32.08 12.57
N LEU A 726 -12.24 -32.67 11.42
CA LEU A 726 -12.57 -32.13 10.09
C LEU A 726 -14.07 -32.12 9.78
N ILE A 727 -14.88 -32.91 10.50
CA ILE A 727 -16.35 -32.86 10.40
C ILE A 727 -16.92 -31.78 11.32
N PHE A 728 -16.49 -31.74 12.59
CA PHE A 728 -17.09 -30.85 13.57
C PHE A 728 -16.69 -29.38 13.40
N VAL A 729 -15.50 -29.08 12.88
CA VAL A 729 -15.07 -27.69 12.64
C VAL A 729 -15.92 -27.00 11.57
N PRO A 730 -16.12 -27.54 10.36
CA PRO A 730 -17.05 -26.95 9.39
C PRO A 730 -18.49 -26.88 9.90
N LEU A 731 -18.96 -27.92 10.59
CA LEU A 731 -20.30 -27.94 11.18
C LEU A 731 -20.51 -26.80 12.16
N ALA A 732 -19.55 -26.57 13.07
CA ALA A 732 -19.58 -25.48 14.03
C ALA A 732 -19.64 -24.12 13.33
N HIS A 733 -18.85 -23.93 12.25
CA HIS A 733 -18.87 -22.70 11.45
C HIS A 733 -20.20 -22.51 10.71
N TRP A 734 -20.76 -23.56 10.10
CA TRP A 734 -22.07 -23.47 9.47
C TRP A 734 -23.16 -23.05 10.45
N ILE A 735 -23.14 -23.59 11.67
CA ILE A 735 -24.06 -23.18 12.73
C ILE A 735 -23.81 -21.72 13.14
N TYR A 736 -22.55 -21.27 13.21
CA TYR A 736 -22.22 -19.86 13.40
C TYR A 736 -22.80 -18.99 12.28
N GLY A 737 -22.56 -19.35 11.02
CA GLY A 737 -23.04 -18.61 9.86
C GLY A 737 -24.57 -18.53 9.77
N LEU A 738 -25.25 -19.63 10.11
CA LEU A 738 -26.72 -19.65 10.20
C LEU A 738 -27.24 -18.76 11.32
N GLY A 739 -26.61 -18.78 12.50
CA GLY A 739 -26.96 -17.92 13.65
C GLY A 739 -26.77 -16.44 13.32
N LEU A 740 -25.62 -16.09 12.70
CA LEU A 740 -25.30 -14.75 12.27
C LEU A 740 -26.30 -14.24 11.22
N ALA A 741 -26.43 -14.94 10.09
CA ALA A 741 -27.29 -14.53 8.99
C ALA A 741 -28.78 -14.57 9.36
N GLY A 742 -29.22 -15.58 10.13
CA GLY A 742 -30.60 -15.67 10.61
C GLY A 742 -30.99 -14.52 11.50
N THR A 743 -30.10 -14.10 12.42
CA THR A 743 -30.33 -12.97 13.30
C THR A 743 -30.40 -11.65 12.52
N ILE A 744 -29.47 -11.44 11.58
CA ILE A 744 -29.45 -10.23 10.72
C ILE A 744 -30.73 -10.17 9.87
N THR A 745 -31.14 -11.28 9.25
CA THR A 745 -32.36 -11.34 8.44
C THR A 745 -33.61 -11.06 9.28
N TYR A 746 -33.70 -11.65 10.48
CA TYR A 746 -34.82 -11.46 11.40
C TYR A 746 -34.95 -10.01 11.89
N LEU A 747 -33.84 -9.42 12.31
CA LEU A 747 -33.82 -8.03 12.79
C LEU A 747 -34.01 -7.02 11.65
N GLY A 748 -33.44 -7.28 10.47
CA GLY A 748 -33.60 -6.48 9.26
C GLY A 748 -35.02 -6.50 8.69
N GLY A 749 -35.67 -7.68 8.70
CA GLY A 749 -37.05 -7.86 8.22
C GLY A 749 -38.10 -7.15 9.07
N ARG A 750 -37.88 -7.02 10.39
CA ARG A 750 -38.78 -6.24 11.26
C ARG A 750 -38.75 -4.74 10.97
N ARG A 751 -37.67 -4.21 10.40
CA ARG A 751 -37.51 -2.77 10.06
C ARG A 751 -38.13 -2.38 8.71
N ARG A 752 -38.37 -3.35 7.83
CA ARG A 752 -38.93 -3.14 6.47
C ARG A 752 -40.46 -3.28 6.39
N ARG A 753 -41.18 -3.59 7.49
CA ARG A 753 -42.66 -3.51 7.49
C ARG A 753 -43.04 -2.03 7.54
N PRO A 754 -43.73 -1.48 6.51
CA PRO A 754 -44.40 -0.19 6.64
C PRO A 754 -45.38 -0.28 7.81
N SER A 755 -45.43 0.74 8.65
CA SER A 755 -46.55 0.93 9.54
C SER A 755 -47.79 1.02 8.65
N THR A 756 -48.56 -0.04 8.58
CA THR A 756 -49.96 0.05 8.16
C THR A 756 -50.69 0.84 9.25
N GLY A 757 -50.70 2.13 9.14
CA GLY A 757 -51.52 3.06 9.88
C GLY A 757 -52.46 3.64 8.87
N GLU A 758 -53.67 3.17 8.95
CA GLU A 758 -54.90 3.83 8.51
C GLU A 758 -54.84 5.31 8.86
N ASP A 759 -55.03 6.13 7.86
CA ASP A 759 -55.84 7.36 7.93
C ASP A 759 -56.14 7.75 6.48
N GLU A 760 -57.17 7.08 5.91
CA GLU A 760 -58.10 7.69 4.99
C GLU A 760 -59.08 8.49 5.87
N HIS A 761 -59.12 9.80 5.70
CA HIS A 761 -60.28 10.67 5.66
C HIS A 761 -59.88 12.13 5.91
N GLU A 762 -59.96 12.90 4.90
CA GLU A 762 -60.47 14.23 4.50
C GLU A 762 -59.55 15.01 3.61
#